data_e21072cbaf33a889ef421d269e34337a
#
_entry.id   e21072cbaf33a889ef421d269e34337a
#
_cell.length_a   1.000
_cell.length_b   1.000
_cell.length_c   1.000
_cell.angle_alpha   90.00
_cell.angle_beta   90.00
_cell.angle_gamma   90.00
#
_symmetry.space_group_name_H-M   'P 1'
#
loop_
_entity.id
_entity.type
_entity.pdbx_description
1 polymer ?
#
loop_
_entity_poly.entity_id
_entity_poly.type
_entity_poly.pdbx_seq_one_letter_code
_entity_poly.pdbx_strand_id
1 'polypeptide(L)'
;MTCPRFSRAARRVGVVGLMLLAGTVRADAPKTAELTPDRAAKADRLRRDLREMITLARDQVFPALANIRVITVRYWGGKEQKGQSVGSGTIISADGHVLTNYHVVRNGEKFKCTLADKQEISAELVGEDPLTDLAVLKLDLSELNAGTGPLKVARLGDSSAVQIGDTVMAMGSPFALSRSVSLGIVSNTERILASSGDEPQEIRFNRDQRTGIFNRWIQHDAAINPGNSGGPLVNLAGEVIGVNTRGMSFGGDMGFAIPSNVAAQVARKLIEKGEVQRSWYGINLKPIKKTGYKEGVLVNSIVSDGPAASAGLQAGDVITHIDGEPVTVWFTEQVPPLLKRLANMPVGSTVVFTYRRGDETREARVVTAKMQKDRGEEAAFRAWGFAGLDITDRMARARRLDSTDGVLVQSVRRGSSADQAEPALQRGDVIRRIDADSISSLKDLIAVYDRTMDLEELPEYLLVAFDRNGRNQITLIKPKPEKEQDPPRELPKAWVGIAVQPVLPKLARKLGEPDHTGFRITRVYPKTLAADADLQVGDIVLALNGDRLIPRGMQDGGLLQRRIRRLDIDGEAALRIARGGEVHDVAVKLERTRITPSEARRDINREFELTVREVTFFDRDENRWDEDVKGVIVDRVEPAGWAQLGGLRAGDLIQRVGAHAVRGLKSYRAAMEQVTEAEPERVVFVVLRGEGTHFQFVEPDWRPAVGEKDKVDSE
;
A
#
# COMPACT_ATOMS: atom_id res chain seq x y z
N MET A 1 -26.98 27.62 -5.25
CA MET A 1 -27.49 27.42 -6.61
C MET A 1 -28.19 26.07 -6.64
N THR A 2 -29.43 26.08 -6.95
CA THR A 2 -30.52 25.14 -6.77
C THR A 2 -30.39 23.85 -7.57
N CYS A 3 -30.60 22.72 -6.90
CA CYS A 3 -30.79 21.39 -7.49
C CYS A 3 -32.31 21.19 -7.81
N PRO A 4 -32.71 20.68 -8.96
CA PRO A 4 -34.13 20.38 -9.22
C PRO A 4 -34.48 18.95 -8.80
N ARG A 5 -35.57 18.86 -8.07
CA ARG A 5 -36.31 17.65 -7.71
C ARG A 5 -37.01 17.06 -8.94
N PHE A 6 -36.89 15.78 -9.19
CA PHE A 6 -37.76 15.02 -10.09
C PHE A 6 -38.88 14.34 -9.31
N SER A 7 -40.12 14.66 -9.69
CA SER A 7 -41.36 14.12 -9.14
C SER A 7 -41.72 12.76 -9.77
N ARG A 8 -42.19 11.84 -8.92
CA ARG A 8 -42.83 10.58 -9.32
C ARG A 8 -44.22 10.88 -9.89
N ALA A 9 -44.44 10.51 -11.14
CA ALA A 9 -45.79 10.39 -11.71
C ALA A 9 -46.08 8.89 -11.93
N ALA A 10 -47.07 8.39 -11.17
CA ALA A 10 -47.65 7.07 -11.37
C ALA A 10 -48.60 7.12 -12.56
N ARG A 11 -48.41 6.31 -13.59
CA ARG A 11 -49.41 6.01 -14.61
C ARG A 11 -49.96 4.59 -14.41
N ARG A 12 -51.24 4.53 -14.05
CA ARG A 12 -52.06 3.32 -14.14
C ARG A 12 -52.27 3.01 -15.64
N VAL A 13 -51.92 1.80 -16.06
CA VAL A 13 -52.35 1.23 -17.35
C VAL A 13 -53.31 0.09 -17.07
N GLY A 14 -54.50 0.20 -17.66
CA GLY A 14 -55.59 -0.73 -17.47
C GLY A 14 -55.32 -2.10 -18.15
N VAL A 15 -55.80 -3.11 -17.47
CA VAL A 15 -55.83 -4.51 -17.95
C VAL A 15 -56.97 -4.63 -18.98
N VAL A 16 -56.65 -4.83 -20.24
CA VAL A 16 -57.57 -5.34 -21.26
C VAL A 16 -57.33 -6.84 -21.36
N GLY A 17 -58.33 -7.60 -20.95
CA GLY A 17 -58.30 -9.06 -21.07
C GLY A 17 -58.42 -9.49 -22.53
N LEU A 18 -57.44 -10.24 -23.00
CA LEU A 18 -57.54 -10.99 -24.25
C LEU A 18 -57.54 -12.48 -23.87
N MET A 19 -58.71 -13.10 -24.03
CA MET A 19 -58.82 -14.56 -24.01
C MET A 19 -58.08 -15.11 -25.23
N LEU A 20 -56.97 -15.76 -25.05
CA LEU A 20 -56.30 -16.59 -26.06
C LEU A 20 -56.54 -18.08 -25.77
N LEU A 21 -57.13 -18.73 -26.72
CA LEU A 21 -57.34 -20.16 -26.76
C LEU A 21 -55.96 -20.88 -26.51
N ALA A 22 -55.91 -21.65 -25.46
CA ALA A 22 -54.79 -22.53 -25.13
C ALA A 22 -54.80 -23.72 -26.11
N GLY A 23 -54.19 -23.55 -27.25
CA GLY A 23 -53.68 -24.66 -28.03
C GLY A 23 -52.39 -25.15 -27.40
N THR A 24 -52.41 -26.34 -26.79
CA THR A 24 -51.21 -26.98 -26.25
C THR A 24 -50.34 -27.42 -27.43
N VAL A 25 -49.46 -26.53 -27.92
CA VAL A 25 -48.29 -26.94 -28.68
C VAL A 25 -47.31 -27.49 -27.67
N ARG A 26 -47.26 -28.80 -27.53
CA ARG A 26 -46.14 -29.48 -26.90
C ARG A 26 -44.91 -29.20 -27.79
N ALA A 27 -44.14 -28.19 -27.45
CA ALA A 27 -42.77 -28.12 -27.94
C ALA A 27 -42.01 -29.32 -27.37
N ASP A 28 -41.76 -30.28 -28.21
CA ASP A 28 -40.77 -31.35 -27.89
C ASP A 28 -39.47 -30.62 -27.45
N ALA A 29 -39.06 -30.84 -26.24
CA ALA A 29 -37.74 -30.41 -25.78
C ALA A 29 -36.71 -30.97 -26.79
N PRO A 30 -35.74 -30.16 -27.25
CA PRO A 30 -34.72 -30.65 -28.16
C PRO A 30 -34.10 -31.87 -27.50
N LYS A 31 -34.24 -33.05 -28.14
CA LYS A 31 -33.55 -34.27 -27.71
C LYS A 31 -32.08 -33.88 -27.60
N THR A 32 -31.53 -33.79 -26.43
CA THR A 32 -30.09 -33.74 -26.19
C THR A 32 -29.54 -34.92 -27.00
N ALA A 33 -28.72 -34.61 -28.03
CA ALA A 33 -28.12 -35.65 -28.85
C ALA A 33 -27.26 -36.49 -27.91
N GLU A 34 -27.76 -37.66 -27.53
CA GLU A 34 -27.00 -38.62 -26.75
C GLU A 34 -25.78 -38.99 -27.59
N LEU A 35 -24.61 -38.72 -27.04
CA LEU A 35 -23.35 -39.13 -27.64
C LEU A 35 -23.40 -40.64 -27.82
N THR A 36 -23.07 -41.12 -29.01
CA THR A 36 -22.91 -42.55 -29.20
C THR A 36 -21.92 -43.10 -28.20
N PRO A 37 -22.05 -44.35 -27.73
CA PRO A 37 -21.15 -44.93 -26.70
C PRO A 37 -19.66 -44.75 -27.04
N ASP A 38 -19.30 -44.86 -28.31
CA ASP A 38 -17.92 -44.67 -28.80
C ASP A 38 -17.45 -43.21 -28.66
N ARG A 39 -18.31 -42.22 -28.99
CA ARG A 39 -18.03 -40.81 -28.80
C ARG A 39 -17.95 -40.44 -27.32
N ALA A 40 -18.78 -41.02 -26.47
CA ALA A 40 -18.73 -40.84 -25.03
C ALA A 40 -17.43 -41.39 -24.44
N ALA A 41 -17.04 -42.61 -24.81
CA ALA A 41 -15.78 -43.22 -24.39
C ALA A 41 -14.55 -42.41 -24.84
N LYS A 42 -14.58 -41.87 -26.08
CA LYS A 42 -13.52 -41.00 -26.59
C LYS A 42 -13.46 -39.67 -25.84
N ALA A 43 -14.60 -39.07 -25.53
CA ALA A 43 -14.66 -37.83 -24.72
C ALA A 43 -14.12 -38.06 -23.29
N ASP A 44 -14.45 -39.17 -22.67
CA ASP A 44 -13.96 -39.53 -21.34
C ASP A 44 -12.45 -39.83 -21.31
N ARG A 45 -11.92 -40.41 -22.38
CA ARG A 45 -10.47 -40.60 -22.51
C ARG A 45 -9.76 -39.25 -22.65
N LEU A 46 -10.21 -38.36 -23.52
CA LEU A 46 -9.65 -37.03 -23.71
C LEU A 46 -9.69 -36.20 -22.42
N ARG A 47 -10.78 -36.32 -21.63
CA ARG A 47 -10.88 -35.65 -20.31
C ARG A 47 -9.85 -36.18 -19.31
N ARG A 48 -9.62 -37.49 -19.30
CA ARG A 48 -8.60 -38.09 -18.42
C ARG A 48 -7.20 -37.65 -18.83
N ASP A 49 -6.90 -37.72 -20.12
CA ASP A 49 -5.59 -37.33 -20.67
C ASP A 49 -5.29 -35.85 -20.39
N LEU A 50 -6.26 -34.96 -20.60
CA LEU A 50 -6.11 -33.53 -20.27
C LEU A 50 -5.89 -33.30 -18.75
N ARG A 51 -6.66 -33.98 -17.91
CA ARG A 51 -6.50 -33.90 -16.45
C ARG A 51 -5.13 -34.40 -16.00
N GLU A 52 -4.62 -35.45 -16.62
CA GLU A 52 -3.29 -35.97 -16.35
C GLU A 52 -2.20 -34.98 -16.74
N MET A 53 -2.27 -34.39 -17.94
CA MET A 53 -1.34 -33.36 -18.38
C MET A 53 -1.33 -32.14 -17.46
N ILE A 54 -2.51 -31.63 -17.07
CA ILE A 54 -2.63 -30.52 -16.12
C ILE A 54 -1.98 -30.88 -14.77
N THR A 55 -2.20 -32.10 -14.28
CA THR A 55 -1.65 -32.57 -13.02
C THR A 55 -0.13 -32.65 -13.07
N LEU A 56 0.42 -33.26 -14.14
CA LEU A 56 1.87 -33.39 -14.33
C LEU A 56 2.54 -32.02 -14.45
N ALA A 57 2.01 -31.13 -15.27
CA ALA A 57 2.55 -29.78 -15.41
C ALA A 57 2.50 -28.97 -14.12
N ARG A 58 1.38 -29.08 -13.37
CA ARG A 58 1.25 -28.47 -12.03
C ARG A 58 2.29 -28.99 -11.07
N ASP A 59 2.44 -30.30 -10.97
CA ASP A 59 3.33 -30.94 -9.97
C ASP A 59 4.81 -30.68 -10.30
N GLN A 60 5.13 -30.40 -11.56
CA GLN A 60 6.46 -29.99 -12.00
C GLN A 60 6.78 -28.56 -11.56
N VAL A 61 5.81 -27.62 -11.62
CA VAL A 61 6.06 -26.18 -11.40
C VAL A 61 5.78 -25.75 -9.95
N PHE A 62 4.80 -26.35 -9.29
CA PHE A 62 4.42 -25.97 -7.91
C PHE A 62 5.58 -25.98 -6.90
N PRO A 63 6.55 -26.91 -6.95
CA PRO A 63 7.68 -26.86 -6.05
C PRO A 63 8.59 -25.64 -6.21
N ALA A 64 8.58 -25.02 -7.40
CA ALA A 64 9.34 -23.82 -7.71
C ALA A 64 8.54 -22.50 -7.49
N LEU A 65 7.29 -22.58 -7.03
CA LEU A 65 6.45 -21.42 -6.78
C LEU A 65 6.69 -20.88 -5.36
N ALA A 66 7.02 -19.60 -5.25
CA ALA A 66 7.15 -18.87 -4.01
C ALA A 66 6.00 -17.85 -3.84
N ASN A 67 5.44 -17.76 -2.63
CA ASN A 67 4.63 -16.60 -2.23
C ASN A 67 5.57 -15.52 -1.72
N ILE A 68 5.39 -14.30 -2.17
CA ILE A 68 6.24 -13.16 -1.79
C ILE A 68 5.40 -12.19 -0.97
N ARG A 69 5.86 -11.91 0.26
CA ARG A 69 5.35 -10.88 1.14
C ARG A 69 6.39 -9.77 1.23
N VAL A 70 5.98 -8.55 0.94
CA VAL A 70 6.86 -7.39 0.90
C VAL A 70 6.38 -6.35 1.88
N ILE A 71 7.25 -5.89 2.77
CA ILE A 71 7.02 -4.69 3.55
C ILE A 71 7.45 -3.51 2.69
N THR A 72 6.50 -2.66 2.35
CA THR A 72 6.72 -1.50 1.49
C THR A 72 6.74 -0.22 2.29
N VAL A 73 7.65 0.69 1.94
CA VAL A 73 7.73 2.03 2.52
C VAL A 73 7.26 3.06 1.51
N ARG A 74 6.41 3.97 1.97
CA ARG A 74 5.91 5.10 1.19
C ARG A 74 6.00 6.37 2.02
N TYR A 75 6.30 7.48 1.37
CA TYR A 75 6.41 8.76 2.03
C TYR A 75 5.17 9.61 1.75
N TRP A 76 4.31 9.76 2.76
CA TRP A 76 3.06 10.51 2.65
C TRP A 76 2.83 11.40 3.88
N GLY A 77 2.36 12.64 3.65
CA GLY A 77 2.11 13.58 4.74
C GLY A 77 3.36 13.89 5.57
N GLY A 78 4.54 13.98 4.93
CA GLY A 78 5.81 14.24 5.60
C GLY A 78 6.25 13.14 6.56
N LYS A 79 5.70 11.93 6.39
CA LYS A 79 6.00 10.74 7.19
C LYS A 79 6.28 9.56 6.29
N GLU A 80 7.07 8.66 6.80
CA GLU A 80 7.18 7.31 6.32
C GLU A 80 5.95 6.51 6.74
N GLN A 81 5.37 5.78 5.81
CA GLN A 81 4.22 4.91 6.04
C GLN A 81 4.55 3.52 5.50
N LYS A 82 4.54 2.55 6.37
CA LYS A 82 4.70 1.16 5.98
C LYS A 82 3.38 0.59 5.45
N GLY A 83 3.51 -0.33 4.51
CA GLY A 83 2.42 -1.08 3.92
C GLY A 83 2.87 -2.48 3.59
N GLN A 84 1.94 -3.34 3.24
CA GLN A 84 2.23 -4.70 2.81
C GLN A 84 1.77 -4.91 1.38
N SER A 85 2.62 -5.54 0.58
CA SER A 85 2.29 -6.08 -0.75
C SER A 85 2.45 -7.59 -0.72
N VAL A 86 1.62 -8.29 -1.47
CA VAL A 86 1.68 -9.75 -1.61
C VAL A 86 1.63 -10.10 -3.09
N GLY A 87 2.46 -11.04 -3.51
CA GLY A 87 2.50 -11.57 -4.85
C GLY A 87 3.05 -12.98 -4.90
N SER A 88 3.35 -13.43 -6.10
CA SER A 88 3.99 -14.71 -6.37
C SER A 88 5.32 -14.52 -7.07
N GLY A 89 6.15 -15.54 -7.03
CA GLY A 89 7.40 -15.60 -7.78
C GLY A 89 7.70 -17.03 -8.20
N THR A 90 8.63 -17.14 -9.13
CA THR A 90 9.09 -18.42 -9.67
C THR A 90 10.58 -18.57 -9.41
N ILE A 91 10.99 -19.64 -8.73
CA ILE A 91 12.41 -19.97 -8.52
C ILE A 91 13.00 -20.39 -9.87
N ILE A 92 14.00 -19.63 -10.35
CA ILE A 92 14.61 -19.78 -11.68
C ILE A 92 16.07 -20.29 -11.64
N SER A 93 16.65 -20.41 -10.45
CA SER A 93 17.99 -20.99 -10.30
C SER A 93 18.14 -21.76 -8.99
N ALA A 94 19.06 -22.71 -8.95
CA ALA A 94 19.41 -23.46 -7.75
C ALA A 94 20.02 -22.59 -6.65
N ASP A 95 20.59 -21.45 -7.02
CA ASP A 95 21.14 -20.46 -6.07
C ASP A 95 20.05 -19.65 -5.37
N GLY A 96 18.77 -19.86 -5.68
CA GLY A 96 17.65 -19.20 -5.03
C GLY A 96 17.21 -17.88 -5.65
N HIS A 97 17.47 -17.66 -6.94
CA HIS A 97 16.90 -16.50 -7.63
C HIS A 97 15.41 -16.72 -7.90
N VAL A 98 14.57 -15.74 -7.53
CA VAL A 98 13.13 -15.75 -7.72
C VAL A 98 12.73 -14.63 -8.66
N LEU A 99 12.16 -15.01 -9.80
CA LEU A 99 11.62 -14.07 -10.78
C LEU A 99 10.19 -13.66 -10.38
N THR A 100 9.91 -12.36 -10.39
CA THR A 100 8.60 -11.79 -10.03
C THR A 100 8.34 -10.48 -10.79
N ASN A 101 7.22 -9.80 -10.51
CA ASN A 101 6.96 -8.47 -11.06
C ASN A 101 7.61 -7.36 -10.23
N TYR A 102 7.99 -6.28 -10.91
CA TYR A 102 8.42 -5.04 -10.27
C TYR A 102 7.36 -4.47 -9.32
N HIS A 103 6.09 -4.42 -9.74
CA HIS A 103 5.02 -3.85 -8.90
C HIS A 103 4.77 -4.64 -7.61
N VAL A 104 5.20 -5.91 -7.52
CA VAL A 104 5.15 -6.70 -6.29
C VAL A 104 6.21 -6.23 -5.29
N VAL A 105 7.43 -5.97 -5.77
CA VAL A 105 8.60 -5.63 -4.95
C VAL A 105 8.83 -4.13 -4.75
N ARG A 106 8.16 -3.30 -5.54
CA ARG A 106 8.34 -1.85 -5.55
C ARG A 106 8.21 -1.22 -4.17
N ASN A 107 9.15 -0.34 -3.83
CA ASN A 107 9.28 0.31 -2.52
C ASN A 107 9.37 -0.73 -1.38
N GLY A 108 9.88 -1.93 -1.67
CA GLY A 108 10.08 -2.99 -0.68
C GLY A 108 11.32 -2.72 0.14
N GLU A 109 11.17 -2.83 1.45
CA GLU A 109 12.26 -2.74 2.42
C GLU A 109 12.64 -4.14 2.92
N LYS A 110 11.66 -5.00 3.16
CA LYS A 110 11.85 -6.38 3.61
C LYS A 110 11.02 -7.34 2.77
N PHE A 111 11.64 -8.46 2.42
CA PHE A 111 11.04 -9.50 1.59
C PHE A 111 11.05 -10.82 2.34
N LYS A 112 9.90 -11.47 2.45
CA LYS A 112 9.74 -12.83 2.97
C LYS A 112 9.10 -13.71 1.89
N CYS A 113 9.70 -14.86 1.64
CA CYS A 113 9.22 -15.82 0.66
C CYS A 113 8.76 -17.10 1.35
N THR A 114 7.48 -17.48 1.16
CA THR A 114 6.96 -18.77 1.61
C THR A 114 7.11 -19.79 0.49
N LEU A 115 7.91 -20.80 0.73
CA LEU A 115 8.21 -21.88 -0.24
C LEU A 115 7.08 -22.93 -0.31
N ALA A 116 7.29 -23.89 -1.18
CA ALA A 116 6.36 -24.98 -1.44
C ALA A 116 6.03 -25.84 -0.20
N ASP A 117 6.99 -26.07 0.64
CA ASP A 117 6.93 -26.85 1.88
C ASP A 117 6.52 -26.00 3.09
N LYS A 118 6.10 -24.75 2.86
CA LYS A 118 5.65 -23.80 3.87
C LYS A 118 6.76 -23.15 4.71
N GLN A 119 8.02 -23.38 4.41
CA GLN A 119 9.09 -22.61 5.02
C GLN A 119 9.00 -21.14 4.60
N GLU A 120 9.13 -20.24 5.55
CA GLU A 120 9.26 -18.80 5.29
C GLU A 120 10.73 -18.42 5.44
N ILE A 121 11.32 -17.93 4.37
CA ILE A 121 12.72 -17.49 4.33
C ILE A 121 12.80 -16.06 3.83
N SER A 122 13.84 -15.37 4.27
CA SER A 122 14.13 -13.99 3.85
C SER A 122 14.63 -13.97 2.41
N ALA A 123 14.47 -12.81 1.77
CA ALA A 123 15.03 -12.58 0.44
C ALA A 123 15.53 -11.14 0.33
N GLU A 124 16.46 -10.93 -0.59
CA GLU A 124 16.98 -9.61 -0.93
C GLU A 124 16.65 -9.26 -2.38
N LEU A 125 16.50 -7.96 -2.67
CA LEU A 125 16.27 -7.48 -4.02
C LEU A 125 17.60 -7.48 -4.79
N VAL A 126 17.74 -8.36 -5.79
CA VAL A 126 18.87 -8.36 -6.71
C VAL A 126 18.82 -7.18 -7.67
N GLY A 127 17.62 -6.90 -8.17
CA GLY A 127 17.38 -5.76 -9.05
C GLY A 127 15.98 -5.77 -9.63
N GLU A 128 15.62 -4.63 -10.20
CA GLU A 128 14.28 -4.40 -10.75
C GLU A 128 14.32 -3.67 -12.10
N ASP A 129 13.35 -3.93 -12.93
CA ASP A 129 13.13 -3.26 -14.20
C ASP A 129 11.69 -2.76 -14.33
N PRO A 130 11.42 -1.52 -13.91
CA PRO A 130 10.08 -0.92 -14.00
C PRO A 130 9.49 -0.95 -15.41
N LEU A 131 10.33 -0.78 -16.44
CA LEU A 131 9.87 -0.64 -17.83
C LEU A 131 9.36 -1.94 -18.44
N THR A 132 9.75 -3.10 -17.90
CA THR A 132 9.18 -4.41 -18.26
C THR A 132 8.27 -4.99 -17.18
N ASP A 133 8.16 -4.36 -16.02
CA ASP A 133 7.45 -4.86 -14.82
C ASP A 133 8.04 -6.17 -14.30
N LEU A 134 9.37 -6.31 -14.30
CA LEU A 134 10.08 -7.49 -13.81
C LEU A 134 11.05 -7.14 -12.67
N ALA A 135 11.26 -8.11 -11.79
CA ALA A 135 12.26 -8.03 -10.72
C ALA A 135 12.80 -9.43 -10.39
N VAL A 136 13.96 -9.45 -9.76
CA VAL A 136 14.58 -10.68 -9.25
C VAL A 136 14.91 -10.49 -7.77
N LEU A 137 14.47 -11.45 -6.95
CA LEU A 137 14.87 -11.59 -5.56
C LEU A 137 15.89 -12.72 -5.42
N LYS A 138 16.69 -12.68 -4.36
CA LYS A 138 17.63 -13.72 -3.93
C LYS A 138 17.19 -14.24 -2.57
N LEU A 139 16.86 -15.52 -2.49
CA LEU A 139 16.52 -16.20 -1.23
C LEU A 139 17.75 -16.36 -0.35
N ASP A 140 17.61 -16.15 0.94
CA ASP A 140 18.62 -16.53 1.93
C ASP A 140 18.53 -18.04 2.21
N LEU A 141 19.39 -18.80 1.53
CA LEU A 141 19.39 -20.24 1.64
C LEU A 141 19.90 -20.76 2.99
N SER A 142 20.53 -19.90 3.82
CA SER A 142 20.97 -20.26 5.15
C SER A 142 19.81 -20.48 6.12
N GLU A 143 18.65 -19.89 5.86
CA GLU A 143 17.42 -20.05 6.65
C GLU A 143 16.67 -21.37 6.33
N LEU A 144 17.11 -22.15 5.33
CA LEU A 144 16.45 -23.42 5.01
C LEU A 144 16.61 -24.45 6.14
N ASN A 145 15.52 -25.11 6.46
CA ASN A 145 15.52 -26.15 7.48
C ASN A 145 16.51 -27.28 7.15
N ALA A 146 17.20 -27.81 8.17
CA ALA A 146 18.11 -28.94 8.01
C ALA A 146 17.37 -30.15 7.38
N GLY A 147 17.95 -30.70 6.33
CA GLY A 147 17.35 -31.82 5.58
C GLY A 147 16.42 -31.41 4.42
N THR A 148 16.25 -30.11 4.18
CA THR A 148 15.59 -29.63 2.96
C THR A 148 16.46 -30.03 1.77
N GLY A 149 15.87 -30.72 0.78
CA GLY A 149 16.56 -31.06 -0.45
C GLY A 149 16.84 -29.82 -1.32
N PRO A 150 17.54 -29.96 -2.45
CA PRO A 150 17.82 -28.85 -3.32
C PRO A 150 16.54 -28.18 -3.82
N LEU A 151 16.59 -26.83 -3.95
CA LEU A 151 15.48 -26.06 -4.47
C LEU A 151 15.02 -26.60 -5.83
N LYS A 152 13.72 -26.69 -6.01
CA LYS A 152 13.15 -27.03 -7.32
C LYS A 152 13.10 -25.77 -8.16
N VAL A 153 13.62 -25.87 -9.37
CA VAL A 153 13.76 -24.77 -10.33
C VAL A 153 12.75 -24.97 -11.45
N ALA A 154 12.00 -23.94 -11.81
CA ALA A 154 11.09 -24.00 -12.94
C ALA A 154 11.85 -23.87 -14.27
N ARG A 155 11.41 -24.62 -15.27
CA ARG A 155 11.94 -24.52 -16.64
C ARG A 155 11.26 -23.35 -17.36
N LEU A 156 12.04 -22.40 -17.86
CA LEU A 156 11.54 -21.37 -18.75
C LEU A 156 11.43 -21.96 -20.18
N GLY A 157 10.23 -21.92 -20.75
CA GLY A 157 9.94 -22.32 -22.12
C GLY A 157 10.17 -21.19 -23.12
N ASP A 158 10.09 -21.50 -24.41
CA ASP A 158 10.20 -20.52 -25.49
C ASP A 158 8.85 -19.86 -25.77
N SER A 159 8.67 -18.61 -25.36
CA SER A 159 7.44 -17.86 -25.60
C SER A 159 7.22 -17.47 -27.07
N SER A 160 8.23 -17.62 -27.95
CA SER A 160 8.04 -17.39 -29.41
C SER A 160 7.32 -18.53 -30.12
N ALA A 161 7.30 -19.71 -29.51
CA ALA A 161 6.57 -20.88 -30.01
C ALA A 161 5.08 -20.90 -29.61
N VAL A 162 4.66 -20.02 -28.71
CA VAL A 162 3.27 -19.95 -28.20
C VAL A 162 2.31 -19.49 -29.29
N GLN A 163 1.19 -20.21 -29.42
CA GLN A 163 0.15 -19.91 -30.39
C GLN A 163 -1.19 -19.56 -29.73
N ILE A 164 -2.01 -18.82 -30.47
CA ILE A 164 -3.39 -18.51 -30.05
C ILE A 164 -4.16 -19.84 -29.99
N GLY A 165 -4.85 -20.08 -28.86
CA GLY A 165 -5.58 -21.32 -28.61
C GLY A 165 -4.80 -22.33 -27.76
N ASP A 166 -3.49 -22.11 -27.50
CA ASP A 166 -2.73 -22.97 -26.59
C ASP A 166 -3.33 -22.95 -25.19
N THR A 167 -3.46 -24.13 -24.61
CA THR A 167 -3.93 -24.27 -23.20
C THR A 167 -2.83 -23.84 -22.26
N VAL A 168 -3.20 -22.96 -21.31
CA VAL A 168 -2.28 -22.39 -20.33
C VAL A 168 -2.86 -22.42 -18.92
N MET A 169 -1.99 -22.43 -17.95
CA MET A 169 -2.32 -22.35 -16.53
C MET A 169 -1.64 -21.14 -15.89
N ALA A 170 -2.43 -20.23 -15.36
CA ALA A 170 -1.91 -19.19 -14.48
C ALA A 170 -1.79 -19.76 -13.07
N MET A 171 -0.58 -19.76 -12.52
CA MET A 171 -0.30 -20.30 -11.20
C MET A 171 0.15 -19.18 -10.27
N GLY A 172 -0.24 -19.29 -8.99
CA GLY A 172 0.13 -18.34 -7.95
C GLY A 172 -0.15 -18.87 -6.57
N SER A 173 0.23 -18.08 -5.57
CA SER A 173 -0.03 -18.36 -4.16
C SER A 173 -0.75 -17.18 -3.51
N PRO A 174 -2.03 -16.93 -3.87
CA PRO A 174 -2.78 -15.81 -3.32
C PRO A 174 -2.94 -15.97 -1.80
N PHE A 175 -2.81 -14.84 -1.06
CA PHE A 175 -3.03 -14.74 0.39
C PHE A 175 -2.17 -15.68 1.25
N ALA A 176 -1.05 -16.21 0.75
CA ALA A 176 -0.18 -17.19 1.42
C ALA A 176 -0.89 -18.48 1.89
N LEU A 177 -2.16 -18.71 1.52
CA LEU A 177 -3.01 -19.75 2.07
C LEU A 177 -3.01 -21.05 1.27
N SER A 178 -3.01 -20.98 -0.04
CA SER A 178 -2.97 -22.16 -0.93
C SER A 178 -2.54 -21.78 -2.33
N ARG A 179 -1.76 -22.66 -2.95
CA ARG A 179 -1.43 -22.52 -4.36
C ARG A 179 -2.70 -22.63 -5.18
N SER A 180 -2.87 -21.72 -6.13
CA SER A 180 -4.00 -21.74 -7.05
C SER A 180 -3.54 -21.97 -8.48
N VAL A 181 -4.39 -22.62 -9.24
CA VAL A 181 -4.24 -22.84 -10.69
C VAL A 181 -5.53 -22.36 -11.34
N SER A 182 -5.40 -21.47 -12.30
CA SER A 182 -6.49 -21.09 -13.21
C SER A 182 -6.16 -21.60 -14.60
N LEU A 183 -7.05 -22.35 -15.19
CA LEU A 183 -6.91 -22.88 -16.56
C LEU A 183 -7.54 -21.91 -17.56
N GLY A 184 -6.90 -21.73 -18.69
CA GLY A 184 -7.40 -20.93 -19.79
C GLY A 184 -6.66 -21.23 -21.10
N ILE A 185 -6.84 -20.35 -22.08
CA ILE A 185 -6.16 -20.42 -23.38
C ILE A 185 -5.48 -19.09 -23.70
N VAL A 186 -4.47 -19.14 -24.55
CA VAL A 186 -3.85 -17.96 -25.13
C VAL A 186 -4.85 -17.31 -26.09
N SER A 187 -5.22 -16.07 -25.83
CA SER A 187 -6.16 -15.29 -26.65
C SER A 187 -5.43 -14.41 -27.67
N ASN A 188 -4.21 -13.97 -27.36
CA ASN A 188 -3.38 -13.13 -28.23
C ASN A 188 -1.91 -13.17 -27.76
N THR A 189 -0.96 -13.23 -28.69
CA THR A 189 0.49 -13.30 -28.36
C THR A 189 1.22 -11.95 -28.49
N GLU A 190 0.56 -10.95 -29.04
CA GLU A 190 1.16 -9.65 -29.38
C GLU A 190 0.35 -8.46 -28.85
N ARG A 191 -0.38 -8.65 -27.75
CA ARG A 191 -1.23 -7.59 -27.22
C ARG A 191 -0.39 -6.43 -26.67
N ILE A 192 -0.73 -5.22 -27.10
CA ILE A 192 -0.30 -3.99 -26.43
C ILE A 192 -1.47 -3.46 -25.59
N LEU A 193 -1.15 -2.94 -24.41
CA LEU A 193 -2.15 -2.26 -23.58
C LEU A 193 -2.12 -0.78 -23.97
N ALA A 194 -3.00 -0.43 -24.93
CA ALA A 194 -3.20 0.95 -25.36
C ALA A 194 -4.37 1.60 -24.62
N SER A 195 -4.30 2.90 -24.34
CA SER A 195 -5.48 3.67 -23.97
C SER A 195 -6.30 4.06 -25.20
N SER A 196 -7.47 4.59 -24.96
CA SER A 196 -8.38 5.17 -25.97
C SER A 196 -7.74 6.36 -26.71
N GLY A 197 -6.76 6.09 -27.58
CA GLY A 197 -6.06 7.04 -28.42
C GLY A 197 -4.94 6.38 -29.22
N ASP A 198 -4.46 7.04 -30.27
CA ASP A 198 -3.42 6.52 -31.18
C ASP A 198 -2.02 6.42 -30.53
N GLU A 199 -1.87 6.68 -29.25
CA GLU A 199 -0.61 6.52 -28.52
C GLU A 199 -0.61 5.23 -27.70
N PRO A 200 0.48 4.43 -27.75
CA PRO A 200 0.68 3.34 -26.82
C PRO A 200 0.61 3.95 -25.41
N GLN A 201 -0.42 3.62 -24.63
CA GLN A 201 -0.43 4.11 -23.27
C GLN A 201 0.63 3.38 -22.48
N GLU A 202 1.50 4.20 -21.98
CA GLU A 202 2.34 3.86 -20.84
C GLU A 202 1.40 3.44 -19.71
N ILE A 203 1.40 2.18 -19.33
CA ILE A 203 0.77 1.76 -18.09
C ILE A 203 1.51 2.51 -16.99
N ARG A 204 0.80 3.31 -16.22
CA ARG A 204 1.39 4.04 -15.11
C ARG A 204 0.96 3.41 -13.80
N PHE A 205 1.90 2.95 -13.01
CA PHE A 205 1.62 2.57 -11.63
C PHE A 205 1.28 3.79 -10.77
N ASN A 206 1.95 4.91 -11.06
CA ASN A 206 1.69 6.25 -10.53
C ASN A 206 1.74 7.24 -11.68
N ARG A 207 1.34 8.50 -11.43
CA ARG A 207 1.42 9.58 -12.44
C ARG A 207 2.81 9.76 -13.05
N ASP A 208 3.86 9.31 -12.35
CA ASP A 208 5.25 9.62 -12.69
C ASP A 208 6.07 8.39 -13.13
N GLN A 209 5.52 7.15 -13.11
CA GLN A 209 6.27 5.94 -13.45
C GLN A 209 5.61 5.10 -14.53
N ARG A 210 6.34 4.87 -15.62
CA ARG A 210 5.94 4.06 -16.77
C ARG A 210 6.24 2.59 -16.56
N THR A 211 5.47 1.73 -17.20
CA THR A 211 5.76 0.30 -17.28
C THR A 211 5.21 -0.31 -18.57
N GLY A 212 5.76 -1.46 -18.94
CA GLY A 212 5.26 -2.27 -20.07
C GLY A 212 5.50 -1.69 -21.47
N ILE A 213 6.30 -0.62 -21.60
CA ILE A 213 6.55 0.05 -22.90
C ILE A 213 7.33 -0.82 -23.89
N PHE A 214 8.03 -1.84 -23.41
CA PHE A 214 8.80 -2.78 -24.22
C PHE A 214 8.11 -4.13 -24.39
N ASN A 215 6.90 -4.30 -23.83
CA ASN A 215 6.23 -5.59 -23.81
C ASN A 215 5.18 -5.70 -24.92
N ARG A 216 5.22 -6.81 -25.65
CA ARG A 216 4.05 -7.43 -26.23
C ARG A 216 3.59 -8.48 -25.23
N TRP A 217 2.37 -8.36 -24.78
CA TRP A 217 1.82 -9.22 -23.73
C TRP A 217 1.20 -10.47 -24.32
N ILE A 218 1.39 -11.61 -23.66
CA ILE A 218 0.55 -12.78 -23.88
C ILE A 218 -0.77 -12.50 -23.16
N GLN A 219 -1.85 -12.36 -23.93
CA GLN A 219 -3.21 -12.28 -23.42
C GLN A 219 -3.79 -13.69 -23.29
N HIS A 220 -4.43 -13.98 -22.16
CA HIS A 220 -5.10 -15.26 -21.88
C HIS A 220 -6.37 -15.03 -21.07
N ASP A 221 -7.25 -16.03 -20.99
CA ASP A 221 -8.49 -16.00 -20.22
C ASP A 221 -8.42 -16.81 -18.90
N ALA A 222 -7.25 -17.38 -18.57
CA ALA A 222 -7.02 -17.92 -17.24
C ALA A 222 -7.16 -16.79 -16.19
N ALA A 223 -8.02 -17.00 -15.20
CA ALA A 223 -8.37 -15.97 -14.19
C ALA A 223 -7.14 -15.50 -13.42
N ILE A 224 -6.92 -14.16 -13.38
CA ILE A 224 -5.88 -13.50 -12.61
C ILE A 224 -6.53 -12.79 -11.42
N ASN A 225 -6.16 -13.24 -10.23
CA ASN A 225 -6.60 -12.66 -8.96
C ASN A 225 -5.41 -12.02 -8.22
N PRO A 226 -5.67 -11.10 -7.27
CA PRO A 226 -4.62 -10.59 -6.37
C PRO A 226 -3.85 -11.73 -5.71
N GLY A 227 -2.53 -11.77 -5.93
CA GLY A 227 -1.65 -12.83 -5.47
C GLY A 227 -1.10 -13.74 -6.59
N ASN A 228 -1.70 -13.75 -7.79
CA ASN A 228 -1.13 -14.46 -8.95
C ASN A 228 -0.05 -13.62 -9.67
N SER A 229 -0.02 -12.30 -9.45
CA SER A 229 1.00 -11.42 -10.03
C SER A 229 2.41 -11.87 -9.65
N GLY A 230 3.31 -11.93 -10.64
CA GLY A 230 4.68 -12.43 -10.50
C GLY A 230 4.80 -13.96 -10.58
N GLY A 231 3.69 -14.68 -10.49
CA GLY A 231 3.65 -16.13 -10.68
C GLY A 231 3.75 -16.53 -12.17
N PRO A 232 4.03 -17.81 -12.47
CA PRO A 232 4.21 -18.29 -13.83
C PRO A 232 2.89 -18.47 -14.59
N LEU A 233 2.92 -18.17 -15.89
CA LEU A 233 1.99 -18.71 -16.89
C LEU A 233 2.65 -19.94 -17.49
N VAL A 234 1.99 -21.10 -17.41
CA VAL A 234 2.58 -22.41 -17.69
C VAL A 234 1.82 -23.11 -18.81
N ASN A 235 2.52 -23.76 -19.75
CA ASN A 235 1.94 -24.63 -20.76
C ASN A 235 1.70 -26.05 -20.22
N LEU A 236 1.07 -26.93 -21.00
CA LEU A 236 0.81 -28.31 -20.59
C LEU A 236 2.06 -29.20 -20.53
N ALA A 237 3.21 -28.73 -21.02
CA ALA A 237 4.51 -29.41 -20.86
C ALA A 237 5.20 -29.03 -19.50
N GLY A 238 4.58 -28.22 -18.66
CA GLY A 238 5.17 -27.75 -17.40
C GLY A 238 6.26 -26.69 -17.58
N GLU A 239 6.27 -25.99 -18.71
CA GLU A 239 7.22 -24.91 -18.97
C GLU A 239 6.57 -23.55 -18.72
N VAL A 240 7.34 -22.65 -18.10
CA VAL A 240 6.93 -21.26 -17.85
C VAL A 240 7.09 -20.47 -19.15
N ILE A 241 5.98 -20.13 -19.79
CA ILE A 241 5.94 -19.35 -21.03
C ILE A 241 5.72 -17.86 -20.81
N GLY A 242 5.45 -17.45 -19.56
CA GLY A 242 5.29 -16.04 -19.20
C GLY A 242 5.24 -15.80 -17.69
N VAL A 243 5.27 -14.53 -17.30
CA VAL A 243 5.10 -14.06 -15.92
C VAL A 243 3.78 -13.30 -15.84
N ASN A 244 2.82 -13.83 -15.06
CA ASN A 244 1.52 -13.19 -14.89
C ASN A 244 1.67 -11.82 -14.24
N THR A 245 0.95 -10.81 -14.71
CA THR A 245 1.12 -9.45 -14.18
C THR A 245 -0.19 -8.76 -13.82
N ARG A 246 -1.19 -8.80 -14.69
CA ARG A 246 -2.47 -8.08 -14.45
C ARG A 246 -3.65 -8.85 -15.01
N GLY A 247 -4.81 -8.64 -14.35
CA GLY A 247 -6.13 -8.92 -14.92
C GLY A 247 -6.87 -7.61 -15.20
N MET A 248 -7.74 -7.61 -16.19
CA MET A 248 -8.72 -6.56 -16.46
C MET A 248 -10.12 -7.18 -16.43
N SER A 249 -10.97 -6.66 -15.54
CA SER A 249 -12.36 -7.16 -15.38
C SER A 249 -13.39 -6.40 -16.24
N PHE A 250 -12.98 -5.43 -17.04
CA PHE A 250 -13.88 -4.73 -17.96
C PHE A 250 -14.08 -5.56 -19.24
N GLY A 251 -15.24 -6.24 -19.35
CA GLY A 251 -15.63 -6.98 -20.53
C GLY A 251 -15.25 -8.46 -20.54
N GLY A 252 -14.97 -9.07 -19.41
CA GLY A 252 -14.55 -10.47 -19.23
C GLY A 252 -13.24 -10.59 -18.47
N ASP A 253 -12.90 -11.81 -18.06
CA ASP A 253 -11.64 -12.10 -17.39
C ASP A 253 -10.50 -12.12 -18.43
N MET A 254 -9.75 -11.03 -18.53
CA MET A 254 -8.57 -10.93 -19.38
C MET A 254 -7.32 -10.90 -18.52
N GLY A 255 -6.46 -11.91 -18.64
CA GLY A 255 -5.14 -11.97 -18.03
C GLY A 255 -4.05 -11.55 -19.01
N PHE A 256 -2.97 -10.99 -18.49
CA PHE A 256 -1.80 -10.60 -19.26
C PHE A 256 -0.53 -11.12 -18.60
N ALA A 257 0.36 -11.70 -19.39
CA ALA A 257 1.65 -12.19 -18.94
C ALA A 257 2.79 -11.61 -19.79
N ILE A 258 3.93 -11.37 -19.14
CA ILE A 258 5.17 -10.97 -19.79
C ILE A 258 5.80 -12.22 -20.40
N PRO A 259 6.13 -12.26 -21.71
CA PRO A 259 6.70 -13.44 -22.35
C PRO A 259 7.98 -13.92 -21.67
N SER A 260 8.15 -15.23 -21.54
CA SER A 260 9.32 -15.85 -20.86
C SER A 260 10.66 -15.48 -21.50
N ASN A 261 10.75 -15.29 -22.81
CA ASN A 261 11.98 -14.85 -23.48
C ASN A 261 12.39 -13.44 -23.06
N VAL A 262 11.41 -12.55 -22.80
CA VAL A 262 11.67 -11.21 -22.23
C VAL A 262 12.12 -11.35 -20.79
N ALA A 263 11.42 -12.17 -20.02
CA ALA A 263 11.69 -12.39 -18.60
C ALA A 263 13.09 -12.99 -18.36
N ALA A 264 13.46 -13.99 -19.16
CA ALA A 264 14.80 -14.61 -19.10
C ALA A 264 15.94 -13.62 -19.42
N GLN A 265 15.74 -12.77 -20.46
CA GLN A 265 16.73 -11.75 -20.83
C GLN A 265 16.90 -10.69 -19.72
N VAL A 266 15.81 -10.22 -19.14
CA VAL A 266 15.82 -9.22 -18.06
C VAL A 266 16.41 -9.83 -16.80
N ALA A 267 15.97 -11.03 -16.38
CA ALA A 267 16.46 -11.71 -15.19
C ALA A 267 17.99 -11.93 -15.25
N ARG A 268 18.51 -12.35 -16.41
CA ARG A 268 19.96 -12.50 -16.59
C ARG A 268 20.70 -11.18 -16.35
N LYS A 269 20.24 -10.07 -16.94
CA LYS A 269 20.87 -8.76 -16.76
C LYS A 269 20.80 -8.29 -15.29
N LEU A 270 19.67 -8.53 -14.61
CA LEU A 270 19.51 -8.19 -13.20
C LEU A 270 20.47 -9.01 -12.31
N ILE A 271 20.57 -10.32 -12.55
CA ILE A 271 21.48 -11.20 -11.81
C ILE A 271 22.95 -10.82 -12.02
N GLU A 272 23.34 -10.50 -13.27
CA GLU A 272 24.74 -10.17 -13.61
C GLU A 272 25.16 -8.76 -13.18
N LYS A 273 24.24 -7.78 -13.20
CA LYS A 273 24.59 -6.35 -13.09
C LYS A 273 23.75 -5.57 -12.07
N GLY A 274 22.75 -6.17 -11.45
CA GLY A 274 21.79 -5.50 -10.55
C GLY A 274 20.82 -4.54 -11.27
N GLU A 275 21.09 -4.15 -12.50
CA GLU A 275 20.27 -3.22 -13.27
C GLU A 275 20.15 -3.61 -14.75
N VAL A 276 19.08 -3.13 -15.41
CA VAL A 276 18.95 -3.21 -16.87
C VAL A 276 19.29 -1.87 -17.47
N GLN A 277 20.52 -1.71 -17.94
CA GLN A 277 20.95 -0.52 -18.67
C GLN A 277 20.28 -0.46 -20.04
N ARG A 278 19.74 0.71 -20.39
CA ARG A 278 19.07 0.99 -21.66
C ARG A 278 19.57 2.27 -22.27
N SER A 279 19.65 2.23 -23.61
CA SER A 279 19.95 3.42 -24.40
C SER A 279 18.73 4.29 -24.59
N TRP A 280 18.96 5.59 -24.48
CA TRP A 280 17.98 6.64 -24.70
C TRP A 280 18.39 7.53 -25.85
N TYR A 281 17.41 7.92 -26.69
CA TYR A 281 17.61 8.72 -27.89
C TYR A 281 16.92 10.08 -27.81
N GLY A 282 15.98 10.26 -26.89
CA GLY A 282 15.17 11.48 -26.80
C GLY A 282 14.11 11.61 -27.87
N ILE A 283 13.64 10.50 -28.48
CA ILE A 283 12.59 10.45 -29.51
C ILE A 283 11.36 9.69 -29.04
N ASN A 284 10.20 10.07 -29.56
CA ASN A 284 8.97 9.30 -29.50
C ASN A 284 8.58 8.91 -30.94
N LEU A 285 8.22 7.64 -31.13
CA LEU A 285 7.94 7.06 -32.44
C LEU A 285 6.45 6.72 -32.60
N LYS A 286 5.92 6.95 -33.81
CA LYS A 286 4.54 6.57 -34.21
C LYS A 286 4.51 5.77 -35.50
N PRO A 287 3.48 4.93 -35.69
CA PRO A 287 3.22 4.28 -36.97
C PRO A 287 3.00 5.28 -38.11
N ILE A 288 3.40 4.85 -39.33
CA ILE A 288 3.26 5.70 -40.53
C ILE A 288 1.87 5.61 -41.17
N LYS A 289 0.98 4.72 -40.76
CA LYS A 289 -0.32 4.44 -41.40
C LYS A 289 -1.14 5.67 -41.80
N LYS A 290 -1.01 6.78 -41.04
CA LYS A 290 -1.76 8.02 -41.27
C LYS A 290 -0.92 9.12 -41.96
N THR A 291 0.30 8.83 -42.38
CA THR A 291 1.25 9.85 -42.88
C THR A 291 1.36 9.94 -44.42
N GLY A 292 0.84 8.93 -45.11
CA GLY A 292 1.01 8.79 -46.59
C GLY A 292 2.33 8.13 -47.02
N TYR A 293 3.29 7.93 -46.11
CA TYR A 293 4.51 7.17 -46.41
C TYR A 293 4.24 5.68 -46.51
N LYS A 294 5.01 4.96 -47.34
CA LYS A 294 4.87 3.52 -47.55
C LYS A 294 5.82 2.69 -46.67
N GLU A 295 6.86 3.30 -46.15
CA GLU A 295 7.90 2.66 -45.34
C GLU A 295 8.42 3.63 -44.27
N GLY A 296 9.03 3.09 -43.22
CA GLY A 296 9.64 3.86 -42.15
C GLY A 296 8.82 3.89 -40.85
N VAL A 297 9.25 4.74 -39.92
CA VAL A 297 8.57 5.05 -38.66
C VAL A 297 8.65 6.55 -38.41
N LEU A 298 7.53 7.16 -38.02
CA LEU A 298 7.43 8.60 -37.79
C LEU A 298 8.08 9.01 -36.46
N VAL A 299 8.98 10.00 -36.50
CA VAL A 299 9.41 10.72 -35.29
C VAL A 299 8.28 11.67 -34.88
N ASN A 300 7.48 11.28 -33.90
CA ASN A 300 6.32 12.03 -33.42
C ASN A 300 6.71 13.25 -32.60
N SER A 301 7.71 13.09 -31.74
CA SER A 301 8.28 14.19 -30.94
C SER A 301 9.73 13.91 -30.62
N ILE A 302 10.46 14.99 -30.30
CA ILE A 302 11.87 14.94 -29.94
C ILE A 302 12.12 15.79 -28.71
N VAL A 303 13.03 15.35 -27.88
CA VAL A 303 13.51 16.11 -26.72
C VAL A 303 14.61 17.04 -27.19
N SER A 304 14.46 18.35 -27.00
CA SER A 304 15.31 19.40 -27.59
C SER A 304 16.79 19.28 -27.22
N ASP A 305 17.08 18.83 -26.01
CA ASP A 305 18.43 18.60 -25.47
C ASP A 305 18.85 17.10 -25.52
N GLY A 306 18.09 16.28 -26.24
CA GLY A 306 18.33 14.85 -26.35
C GLY A 306 19.33 14.48 -27.46
N PRO A 307 19.88 13.24 -27.44
CA PRO A 307 20.86 12.76 -28.38
C PRO A 307 20.42 12.87 -29.85
N ALA A 308 19.19 12.55 -30.17
CA ALA A 308 18.68 12.61 -31.55
C ALA A 308 18.52 14.06 -32.04
N ALA A 309 18.09 14.98 -31.19
CA ALA A 309 18.02 16.41 -31.53
C ALA A 309 19.43 16.98 -31.82
N SER A 310 20.41 16.63 -30.95
CA SER A 310 21.80 17.00 -31.14
C SER A 310 22.41 16.48 -32.45
N ALA A 311 21.92 15.35 -32.96
CA ALA A 311 22.30 14.77 -34.24
C ALA A 311 21.48 15.32 -35.41
N GLY A 312 20.61 16.30 -35.20
CA GLY A 312 19.86 17.02 -36.25
C GLY A 312 18.53 16.40 -36.66
N LEU A 313 18.05 15.31 -35.96
CA LEU A 313 16.69 14.78 -36.14
C LEU A 313 15.65 15.80 -35.66
N GLN A 314 14.46 15.77 -36.24
CA GLN A 314 13.34 16.66 -35.94
C GLN A 314 12.02 15.88 -35.89
N ALA A 315 11.03 16.42 -35.17
CA ALA A 315 9.68 15.91 -35.24
C ALA A 315 9.15 16.04 -36.67
N GLY A 316 8.50 15.00 -37.19
CA GLY A 316 8.04 14.90 -38.58
C GLY A 316 8.97 14.11 -39.50
N ASP A 317 10.23 13.84 -39.11
CA ASP A 317 11.10 12.95 -39.85
C ASP A 317 10.56 11.53 -39.87
N VAL A 318 10.78 10.80 -40.98
CA VAL A 318 10.42 9.40 -41.12
C VAL A 318 11.70 8.56 -41.23
N ILE A 319 12.04 7.84 -40.17
CA ILE A 319 13.21 6.95 -40.14
C ILE A 319 12.92 5.73 -40.99
N THR A 320 13.73 5.47 -42.02
CA THR A 320 13.60 4.34 -42.94
C THR A 320 14.59 3.23 -42.66
N HIS A 321 15.80 3.55 -42.13
CA HIS A 321 16.81 2.54 -41.77
C HIS A 321 17.47 2.91 -40.43
N ILE A 322 17.89 1.87 -39.73
CA ILE A 322 18.66 1.96 -38.46
C ILE A 322 19.89 1.04 -38.63
N ASP A 323 21.09 1.63 -38.62
CA ASP A 323 22.36 0.96 -38.90
C ASP A 323 22.33 0.15 -40.24
N GLY A 324 21.70 0.74 -41.26
CA GLY A 324 21.54 0.12 -42.58
C GLY A 324 20.39 -0.88 -42.69
N GLU A 325 19.80 -1.31 -41.60
CA GLU A 325 18.67 -2.24 -41.54
C GLU A 325 17.34 -1.50 -41.80
N PRO A 326 16.50 -1.92 -42.76
CA PRO A 326 15.24 -1.24 -43.03
C PRO A 326 14.26 -1.40 -41.87
N VAL A 327 13.51 -0.34 -41.59
CA VAL A 327 12.47 -0.33 -40.54
C VAL A 327 11.16 0.18 -41.12
N THR A 328 10.07 -0.53 -40.84
CA THR A 328 8.72 -0.07 -41.17
C THR A 328 7.76 -0.43 -40.06
N VAL A 329 7.01 0.54 -39.60
CA VAL A 329 6.03 0.43 -38.52
C VAL A 329 4.68 0.93 -39.01
N TRP A 330 3.82 0.03 -39.41
CA TRP A 330 2.46 0.31 -39.87
C TRP A 330 1.46 0.40 -38.74
N PHE A 331 1.63 -0.43 -37.69
CA PHE A 331 0.66 -0.61 -36.62
C PHE A 331 1.33 -0.32 -35.27
N THR A 332 0.52 0.10 -34.32
CA THR A 332 0.99 0.44 -32.95
C THR A 332 1.65 -0.75 -32.24
N GLU A 333 1.22 -1.98 -32.57
CA GLU A 333 1.77 -3.24 -32.04
C GLU A 333 3.24 -3.47 -32.43
N GLN A 334 3.71 -2.81 -33.49
CA GLN A 334 5.09 -2.92 -33.96
C GLN A 334 6.04 -1.94 -33.27
N VAL A 335 5.51 -0.93 -32.54
CA VAL A 335 6.32 0.10 -31.86
C VAL A 335 7.12 -0.50 -30.68
N PRO A 336 6.55 -1.29 -29.73
CA PRO A 336 7.30 -1.80 -28.58
C PRO A 336 8.53 -2.63 -28.94
N PRO A 337 8.50 -3.56 -29.94
CA PRO A 337 9.70 -4.29 -30.37
C PRO A 337 10.80 -3.36 -30.90
N LEU A 338 10.43 -2.33 -31.67
CA LEU A 338 11.40 -1.36 -32.18
C LEU A 338 12.02 -0.56 -31.02
N LEU A 339 11.20 -0.07 -30.09
CA LEU A 339 11.70 0.64 -28.89
C LEU A 339 12.62 -0.27 -28.07
N LYS A 340 12.27 -1.56 -27.92
CA LYS A 340 13.11 -2.53 -27.22
C LYS A 340 14.45 -2.76 -27.95
N ARG A 341 14.44 -2.89 -29.29
CA ARG A 341 15.65 -3.00 -30.11
C ARG A 341 16.56 -1.80 -29.86
N LEU A 342 16.03 -0.58 -29.98
CA LEU A 342 16.77 0.67 -29.73
C LEU A 342 17.31 0.76 -28.31
N ALA A 343 16.48 0.46 -27.31
CA ALA A 343 16.87 0.50 -25.89
C ALA A 343 17.96 -0.53 -25.52
N ASN A 344 18.09 -1.62 -26.28
CA ASN A 344 19.09 -2.65 -26.05
C ASN A 344 20.44 -2.38 -26.75
N MET A 345 20.55 -1.34 -27.58
CA MET A 345 21.83 -0.90 -28.14
C MET A 345 22.74 -0.49 -26.97
N PRO A 346 24.09 -0.64 -27.10
CA PRO A 346 25.00 -0.23 -26.02
C PRO A 346 24.90 1.28 -25.73
N VAL A 347 24.92 1.65 -24.47
CA VAL A 347 24.97 3.06 -24.06
C VAL A 347 26.30 3.67 -24.50
N GLY A 348 26.27 4.88 -25.06
CA GLY A 348 27.43 5.57 -25.63
C GLY A 348 27.81 5.12 -27.04
N SER A 349 27.09 4.13 -27.61
CA SER A 349 27.34 3.74 -29.01
C SER A 349 26.72 4.72 -30.00
N THR A 350 27.29 4.79 -31.18
CA THR A 350 26.75 5.59 -32.29
C THR A 350 25.81 4.73 -33.13
N VAL A 351 24.57 5.15 -33.28
CA VAL A 351 23.54 4.54 -34.11
C VAL A 351 23.25 5.44 -35.31
N VAL A 352 23.26 4.89 -36.51
CA VAL A 352 23.01 5.64 -37.75
C VAL A 352 21.55 5.50 -38.15
N PHE A 353 20.83 6.63 -38.17
CA PHE A 353 19.47 6.70 -38.67
C PHE A 353 19.45 7.29 -40.07
N THR A 354 18.98 6.53 -41.07
CA THR A 354 18.61 7.06 -42.40
C THR A 354 17.15 7.48 -42.32
N TYR A 355 16.85 8.71 -42.68
CA TYR A 355 15.50 9.27 -42.54
C TYR A 355 15.13 10.17 -43.73
N ARG A 356 13.83 10.34 -43.92
CA ARG A 356 13.26 11.28 -44.88
C ARG A 356 12.74 12.51 -44.18
N ARG A 357 13.08 13.69 -44.70
CA ARG A 357 12.50 14.96 -44.33
C ARG A 357 11.95 15.64 -45.60
N GLY A 358 10.62 15.56 -45.78
CA GLY A 358 9.99 15.85 -47.06
C GLY A 358 10.45 14.84 -48.11
N ASP A 359 10.99 15.31 -49.25
CA ASP A 359 11.47 14.45 -50.33
C ASP A 359 12.97 14.10 -50.23
N GLU A 360 13.68 14.67 -49.24
CA GLU A 360 15.11 14.45 -49.07
C GLU A 360 15.39 13.28 -48.16
N THR A 361 16.33 12.40 -48.52
CA THR A 361 16.90 11.36 -47.67
C THR A 361 18.17 11.89 -47.01
N ARG A 362 18.28 11.73 -45.70
CA ARG A 362 19.38 12.20 -44.86
C ARG A 362 19.85 11.15 -43.88
N GLU A 363 21.03 11.32 -43.31
CA GLU A 363 21.56 10.50 -42.24
C GLU A 363 21.79 11.33 -40.97
N ALA A 364 21.53 10.74 -39.83
CA ALA A 364 21.88 11.26 -38.50
C ALA A 364 22.65 10.20 -37.71
N ARG A 365 23.78 10.60 -37.15
CA ARG A 365 24.61 9.76 -36.27
C ARG A 365 24.33 10.12 -34.81
N VAL A 366 23.55 9.29 -34.16
CA VAL A 366 23.07 9.55 -32.79
C VAL A 366 23.92 8.77 -31.79
N VAL A 367 24.64 9.47 -30.92
CA VAL A 367 25.34 8.85 -29.78
C VAL A 367 24.33 8.62 -28.67
N THR A 368 24.10 7.38 -28.27
CA THR A 368 23.10 7.02 -27.28
C THR A 368 23.50 7.50 -25.89
N ALA A 369 22.52 7.96 -25.07
CA ALA A 369 22.70 8.26 -23.67
C ALA A 369 22.11 7.16 -22.78
N LYS A 370 22.53 7.05 -21.51
CA LYS A 370 21.88 6.15 -20.55
C LYS A 370 20.46 6.64 -20.26
N MET A 371 19.49 5.75 -20.36
CA MET A 371 18.10 6.06 -19.99
C MET A 371 18.03 6.26 -18.46
N GLN A 372 17.55 7.41 -18.05
CA GLN A 372 17.42 7.78 -16.65
C GLN A 372 16.17 7.15 -16.01
N LYS A 373 16.21 6.99 -14.67
CA LYS A 373 15.04 6.58 -13.89
C LYS A 373 13.90 7.58 -14.08
N ASP A 374 12.66 7.10 -14.13
CA ASP A 374 11.48 7.98 -14.23
C ASP A 374 11.23 8.76 -12.94
N ARG A 375 11.61 8.20 -11.78
CA ARG A 375 11.40 8.76 -10.45
C ARG A 375 12.67 8.63 -9.63
N GLY A 376 12.97 9.66 -8.85
CA GLY A 376 14.08 9.68 -7.90
C GLY A 376 13.76 8.96 -6.59
N GLU A 377 14.73 8.90 -5.71
CA GLU A 377 14.61 8.35 -4.36
C GLU A 377 13.86 9.33 -3.45
N GLU A 378 13.24 8.80 -2.39
CA GLU A 378 12.42 9.58 -1.46
C GLU A 378 12.92 9.40 -0.03
N ALA A 379 12.82 10.46 0.78
CA ALA A 379 13.06 10.40 2.22
C ALA A 379 12.09 11.29 3.00
N ALA A 380 11.87 10.97 4.28
CA ALA A 380 11.06 11.76 5.19
C ALA A 380 11.93 12.52 6.19
N PHE A 381 11.70 13.81 6.30
CA PHE A 381 12.34 14.72 7.26
C PHE A 381 11.34 14.99 8.41
N ARG A 382 11.21 14.00 9.30
CA ARG A 382 10.13 13.97 10.31
C ARG A 382 10.14 15.17 11.24
N ALA A 383 11.34 15.58 11.70
CA ALA A 383 11.51 16.72 12.60
C ALA A 383 11.14 18.07 11.95
N TRP A 384 11.28 18.17 10.62
CA TRP A 384 10.94 19.33 9.83
C TRP A 384 9.51 19.26 9.28
N GLY A 385 9.00 18.05 9.07
CA GLY A 385 7.60 17.79 8.74
C GLY A 385 7.26 17.74 7.26
N PHE A 386 8.19 17.32 6.41
CA PHE A 386 7.94 17.08 4.98
C PHE A 386 8.68 15.82 4.49
N ALA A 387 8.31 15.35 3.29
CA ALA A 387 9.04 14.33 2.56
C ALA A 387 9.59 14.93 1.26
N GLY A 388 10.85 14.59 0.97
CA GLY A 388 11.59 15.03 -0.20
C GLY A 388 11.78 13.92 -1.23
N LEU A 389 12.00 14.29 -2.47
CA LEU A 389 12.16 13.43 -3.63
C LEU A 389 13.29 13.98 -4.51
N ASP A 390 14.23 13.12 -4.90
CA ASP A 390 15.25 13.46 -5.89
C ASP A 390 14.64 13.80 -7.23
N ILE A 391 15.20 14.78 -7.93
CA ILE A 391 14.71 15.25 -9.21
C ILE A 391 15.47 14.56 -10.34
N THR A 392 14.76 13.73 -11.12
CA THR A 392 15.32 13.15 -12.33
C THR A 392 15.21 14.10 -13.53
N ASP A 393 16.06 13.92 -14.56
CA ASP A 393 15.96 14.70 -15.82
C ASP A 393 14.56 14.69 -16.43
N ARG A 394 13.88 13.53 -16.37
CA ARG A 394 12.51 13.42 -16.84
C ARG A 394 11.54 14.27 -16.01
N MET A 395 11.70 14.27 -14.69
CA MET A 395 10.87 15.09 -13.79
C MET A 395 11.15 16.58 -14.01
N ALA A 396 12.41 16.97 -14.17
CA ALA A 396 12.80 18.34 -14.46
C ALA A 396 12.13 18.84 -15.75
N ARG A 397 12.25 18.09 -16.84
CA ARG A 397 11.58 18.41 -18.12
C ARG A 397 10.06 18.48 -17.99
N ALA A 398 9.44 17.47 -17.36
CA ALA A 398 7.97 17.44 -17.20
C ALA A 398 7.43 18.60 -16.36
N ARG A 399 8.24 19.14 -15.45
CA ARG A 399 7.88 20.27 -14.56
C ARG A 399 8.45 21.60 -15.04
N ARG A 400 9.20 21.59 -16.15
CA ARG A 400 9.89 22.79 -16.70
C ARG A 400 10.83 23.43 -15.68
N LEU A 401 11.61 22.61 -14.97
CA LEU A 401 12.67 23.05 -14.08
C LEU A 401 13.94 23.26 -14.90
N ASP A 402 14.75 24.23 -14.50
CA ASP A 402 15.99 24.60 -15.20
C ASP A 402 17.12 23.58 -15.00
N SER A 403 17.07 22.80 -13.90
CA SER A 403 18.05 21.76 -13.59
C SER A 403 17.43 20.65 -12.73
N THR A 404 18.20 19.57 -12.52
CA THR A 404 17.86 18.51 -11.58
C THR A 404 18.33 18.80 -10.15
N ASP A 405 19.06 19.91 -9.95
CA ASP A 405 19.53 20.26 -8.61
C ASP A 405 18.38 20.49 -7.64
N GLY A 406 18.63 20.24 -6.36
CA GLY A 406 17.66 20.43 -5.30
C GLY A 406 16.78 19.21 -5.03
N VAL A 407 15.91 19.36 -4.04
CA VAL A 407 14.99 18.30 -3.59
C VAL A 407 13.55 18.78 -3.73
N LEU A 408 12.75 18.00 -4.45
CA LEU A 408 11.33 18.27 -4.65
C LEU A 408 10.53 17.89 -3.41
N VAL A 409 9.80 18.83 -2.82
CA VAL A 409 8.86 18.57 -1.73
C VAL A 409 7.70 17.71 -2.25
N GLN A 410 7.65 16.46 -1.83
CA GLN A 410 6.62 15.49 -2.22
C GLN A 410 5.34 15.64 -1.42
N SER A 411 5.47 15.87 -0.12
CA SER A 411 4.34 16.07 0.80
C SER A 411 4.77 16.83 2.05
N VAL A 412 3.83 17.54 2.66
CA VAL A 412 4.02 18.28 3.92
C VAL A 412 2.99 17.77 4.93
N ARG A 413 3.42 17.61 6.19
CA ARG A 413 2.58 17.18 7.30
C ARG A 413 1.83 18.38 7.88
N ARG A 414 0.51 18.29 7.91
CA ARG A 414 -0.32 19.33 8.54
C ARG A 414 0.05 19.56 9.99
N GLY A 415 0.16 20.82 10.40
CA GLY A 415 0.56 21.23 11.74
C GLY A 415 2.04 21.05 12.07
N SER A 416 2.87 20.62 11.10
CA SER A 416 4.32 20.56 11.26
C SER A 416 4.98 21.93 11.13
N SER A 417 6.27 21.99 11.44
CA SER A 417 7.06 23.22 11.28
C SER A 417 7.09 23.71 9.84
N ALA A 418 7.19 22.80 8.85
CA ALA A 418 7.13 23.15 7.43
C ALA A 418 5.75 23.69 6.97
N ASP A 419 4.65 23.21 7.60
CA ASP A 419 3.29 23.68 7.33
C ASP A 419 2.98 25.01 8.01
N GLN A 420 3.59 25.25 9.19
CA GLN A 420 3.42 26.48 9.99
C GLN A 420 4.39 27.59 9.61
N ALA A 421 5.35 27.32 8.75
CA ALA A 421 6.31 28.29 8.26
C ALA A 421 5.64 29.38 7.42
N GLU A 422 6.23 30.56 7.35
CA GLU A 422 5.70 31.71 6.60
C GLU A 422 6.75 32.21 5.57
N PRO A 423 6.56 31.91 4.26
CA PRO A 423 5.49 31.09 3.65
C PRO A 423 5.65 29.59 3.97
N ALA A 424 4.54 28.87 4.18
CA ALA A 424 4.54 27.44 4.37
C ALA A 424 5.12 26.68 3.15
N LEU A 425 5.88 25.62 3.37
CA LEU A 425 6.28 24.70 2.29
C LEU A 425 5.06 23.99 1.71
N GLN A 426 5.10 23.72 0.43
CA GLN A 426 4.03 23.08 -0.32
C GLN A 426 4.58 21.96 -1.22
N ARG A 427 3.71 21.01 -1.54
CA ARG A 427 4.04 20.01 -2.55
C ARG A 427 4.39 20.67 -3.88
N GLY A 428 5.56 20.36 -4.41
CA GLY A 428 6.04 20.91 -5.67
C GLY A 428 7.11 21.98 -5.52
N ASP A 429 7.37 22.48 -4.30
CA ASP A 429 8.52 23.33 -4.03
C ASP A 429 9.82 22.57 -4.24
N VAL A 430 10.87 23.23 -4.69
CA VAL A 430 12.20 22.65 -4.86
C VAL A 430 13.15 23.32 -3.86
N ILE A 431 13.60 22.56 -2.86
CA ILE A 431 14.56 23.05 -1.87
C ILE A 431 15.93 23.15 -2.52
N ARG A 432 16.56 24.33 -2.42
CA ARG A 432 17.87 24.64 -2.99
C ARG A 432 18.96 24.86 -1.95
N ARG A 433 18.60 25.29 -0.75
CA ARG A 433 19.55 25.58 0.31
C ARG A 433 18.91 25.49 1.69
N ILE A 434 19.67 25.01 2.66
CA ILE A 434 19.34 25.04 4.08
C ILE A 434 20.49 25.80 4.78
N ASP A 435 20.20 26.94 5.39
CA ASP A 435 21.19 27.86 5.96
C ASP A 435 22.32 28.17 4.96
N ALA A 436 23.55 27.76 5.25
CA ALA A 436 24.72 27.92 4.39
C ALA A 436 24.89 26.77 3.38
N ASP A 437 24.21 25.63 3.57
CA ASP A 437 24.40 24.41 2.78
C ASP A 437 23.57 24.43 1.50
N SER A 438 24.23 24.33 0.35
CA SER A 438 23.57 24.13 -0.94
C SER A 438 23.06 22.70 -1.07
N ILE A 439 21.84 22.55 -1.52
CA ILE A 439 21.17 21.26 -1.72
C ILE A 439 21.05 20.99 -3.21
N SER A 440 21.85 20.06 -3.73
CA SER A 440 21.82 19.60 -5.11
C SER A 440 21.07 18.27 -5.27
N SER A 441 21.02 17.46 -4.23
CA SER A 441 20.45 16.11 -4.24
C SER A 441 19.75 15.79 -2.93
N LEU A 442 18.98 14.68 -2.93
CA LEU A 442 18.37 14.13 -1.71
C LEU A 442 19.44 13.72 -0.69
N LYS A 443 20.60 13.22 -1.15
CA LYS A 443 21.74 12.84 -0.30
C LYS A 443 22.26 14.05 0.49
N ASP A 444 22.39 15.23 -0.15
CA ASP A 444 22.82 16.44 0.52
C ASP A 444 21.83 16.85 1.61
N LEU A 445 20.54 16.78 1.30
CA LEU A 445 19.48 17.13 2.26
C LEU A 445 19.43 16.17 3.45
N ILE A 446 19.63 14.86 3.22
CA ILE A 446 19.75 13.86 4.29
C ILE A 446 20.95 14.19 5.18
N ALA A 447 22.12 14.45 4.60
CA ALA A 447 23.33 14.78 5.36
C ALA A 447 23.16 16.04 6.23
N VAL A 448 22.48 17.08 5.71
CA VAL A 448 22.15 18.29 6.48
C VAL A 448 21.15 17.98 7.60
N TYR A 449 20.15 17.15 7.31
CA TYR A 449 19.15 16.73 8.30
C TYR A 449 19.80 15.96 9.46
N ASP A 450 20.58 14.92 9.14
CA ASP A 450 21.23 14.07 10.15
C ASP A 450 22.17 14.89 11.02
N ARG A 451 23.06 15.71 10.42
CA ARG A 451 23.95 16.61 11.13
C ARG A 451 23.18 17.59 12.04
N THR A 452 22.05 18.10 11.60
CA THR A 452 21.21 19.00 12.40
C THR A 452 20.57 18.27 13.59
N MET A 453 20.12 17.03 13.37
CA MET A 453 19.44 16.26 14.41
C MET A 453 20.41 15.64 15.43
N ASP A 454 21.70 15.49 15.08
CA ASP A 454 22.77 15.03 15.98
C ASP A 454 23.28 16.12 16.92
N LEU A 455 22.86 17.39 16.76
CA LEU A 455 23.25 18.47 17.66
C LEU A 455 22.61 18.29 19.05
N GLU A 456 23.40 18.54 20.11
CA GLU A 456 22.89 18.54 21.51
C GLU A 456 21.74 19.54 21.70
N GLU A 457 21.87 20.73 21.10
CA GLU A 457 20.84 21.76 21.06
C GLU A 457 20.43 22.06 19.61
N LEU A 458 19.17 21.84 19.29
CA LEU A 458 18.65 22.14 17.98
C LEU A 458 18.61 23.65 17.73
N PRO A 459 18.91 24.13 16.51
CA PRO A 459 18.77 25.53 16.15
C PRO A 459 17.30 25.96 16.33
N GLU A 460 17.12 27.23 16.73
CA GLU A 460 15.78 27.79 16.90
C GLU A 460 15.01 27.78 15.57
N TYR A 461 15.69 28.13 14.46
CA TYR A 461 15.17 28.12 13.12
C TYR A 461 16.24 27.70 12.12
N LEU A 462 15.79 27.07 11.02
CA LEU A 462 16.57 26.81 9.80
C LEU A 462 16.06 27.72 8.70
N LEU A 463 16.94 28.41 7.99
CA LEU A 463 16.61 29.20 6.82
C LEU A 463 16.55 28.29 5.61
N VAL A 464 15.38 28.12 5.01
CA VAL A 464 15.16 27.29 3.84
C VAL A 464 14.92 28.17 2.62
N ALA A 465 15.81 28.07 1.61
CA ALA A 465 15.59 28.67 0.30
C ALA A 465 15.04 27.62 -0.66
N PHE A 466 13.97 27.96 -1.36
CA PHE A 466 13.27 27.07 -2.28
C PHE A 466 12.69 27.79 -3.49
N ASP A 467 12.51 27.04 -4.57
CA ASP A 467 11.83 27.52 -5.77
C ASP A 467 10.39 27.07 -5.79
N ARG A 468 9.47 28.00 -6.02
CA ARG A 468 8.05 27.74 -6.24
C ARG A 468 7.60 28.35 -7.55
N ASN A 469 7.26 27.53 -8.53
CA ASN A 469 6.82 27.97 -9.87
C ASN A 469 7.80 28.97 -10.52
N GLY A 470 9.11 28.70 -10.46
CA GLY A 470 10.16 29.55 -11.02
C GLY A 470 10.46 30.82 -10.21
N ARG A 471 9.99 30.91 -8.96
CA ARG A 471 10.27 32.04 -8.06
C ARG A 471 11.06 31.54 -6.86
N ASN A 472 12.23 32.13 -6.64
CA ASN A 472 13.02 31.87 -5.44
C ASN A 472 12.36 32.52 -4.21
N GLN A 473 12.13 31.73 -3.18
CA GLN A 473 11.55 32.14 -1.92
C GLN A 473 12.38 31.61 -0.75
N ILE A 474 12.20 32.21 0.41
CA ILE A 474 12.82 31.78 1.65
C ILE A 474 11.76 31.62 2.74
N THR A 475 11.98 30.71 3.64
CA THR A 475 11.14 30.51 4.84
C THR A 475 11.98 30.05 6.04
N LEU A 476 11.40 30.11 7.23
CA LEU A 476 12.01 29.62 8.46
C LEU A 476 11.28 28.37 8.94
N ILE A 477 12.01 27.29 9.16
CA ILE A 477 11.48 26.05 9.74
C ILE A 477 12.09 25.88 11.14
N LYS A 478 11.24 25.65 12.14
CA LYS A 478 11.68 25.31 13.49
C LYS A 478 11.81 23.79 13.62
N PRO A 479 13.02 23.22 13.73
CA PRO A 479 13.18 21.78 13.94
C PRO A 479 12.49 21.38 15.27
N LYS A 480 11.61 20.39 15.19
CA LYS A 480 10.94 19.83 16.37
C LYS A 480 11.07 18.32 16.29
N PRO A 481 12.01 17.71 17.03
CA PRO A 481 12.03 16.25 17.13
C PRO A 481 10.67 15.81 17.68
N GLU A 482 10.21 14.66 17.26
CA GLU A 482 9.03 14.03 17.84
C GLU A 482 9.38 13.63 19.29
N LYS A 483 9.35 14.60 20.19
CA LYS A 483 9.42 14.31 21.62
C LYS A 483 8.09 13.70 22.01
N GLU A 484 8.17 12.57 22.67
CA GLU A 484 7.06 11.98 23.37
C GLU A 484 6.60 12.99 24.44
N GLN A 485 5.43 13.55 24.24
CA GLN A 485 4.77 14.29 25.29
C GLN A 485 3.69 13.38 25.86
N ASP A 486 3.76 13.17 27.17
CA ASP A 486 2.61 12.61 27.88
C ASP A 486 1.37 13.42 27.48
N PRO A 487 0.24 12.77 27.22
CA PRO A 487 -0.97 13.48 26.85
C PRO A 487 -1.34 14.50 27.96
N PRO A 488 -1.85 15.67 27.56
CA PRO A 488 -2.24 16.67 28.54
C PRO A 488 -3.30 16.07 29.47
N ARG A 489 -3.06 16.16 30.78
CA ARG A 489 -4.01 15.71 31.78
C ARG A 489 -4.88 16.89 32.22
N GLU A 490 -6.18 16.69 32.24
CA GLU A 490 -7.07 17.63 32.88
C GLU A 490 -6.81 17.65 34.40
N LEU A 491 -6.90 18.85 35.02
CA LEU A 491 -6.94 18.92 36.46
C LEU A 491 -8.13 18.13 37.00
N PRO A 492 -7.96 17.37 38.10
CA PRO A 492 -9.07 16.63 38.69
C PRO A 492 -10.27 17.54 38.93
N LYS A 493 -11.46 17.08 38.59
CA LYS A 493 -12.75 17.75 38.75
C LYS A 493 -13.70 16.82 39.50
N ALA A 494 -14.79 17.39 40.00
CA ALA A 494 -15.83 16.59 40.65
C ALA A 494 -16.49 15.59 39.67
N TRP A 495 -16.76 14.41 40.15
CA TRP A 495 -17.38 13.31 39.42
C TRP A 495 -18.31 12.50 40.31
N VAL A 496 -19.42 11.98 39.75
CA VAL A 496 -20.44 11.18 40.45
C VAL A 496 -20.26 9.69 40.26
N GLY A 497 -19.56 9.24 39.23
CA GLY A 497 -19.43 7.80 38.92
C GLY A 497 -20.61 7.20 38.16
N ILE A 498 -21.28 7.99 37.29
CA ILE A 498 -22.36 7.54 36.43
C ILE A 498 -22.13 7.91 34.96
N ALA A 499 -22.68 7.10 34.05
CA ALA A 499 -22.89 7.48 32.66
C ALA A 499 -24.37 7.74 32.39
N VAL A 500 -24.68 8.71 31.51
CA VAL A 500 -26.06 9.11 31.25
C VAL A 500 -26.31 9.34 29.77
N GLN A 501 -27.59 9.25 29.36
CA GLN A 501 -28.06 9.67 28.04
C GLN A 501 -29.22 10.67 28.21
N PRO A 502 -29.38 11.64 27.28
CA PRO A 502 -30.51 12.55 27.27
C PRO A 502 -31.84 11.82 27.05
N VAL A 503 -32.86 12.18 27.84
CA VAL A 503 -34.25 11.73 27.66
C VAL A 503 -35.08 12.90 27.14
N LEU A 504 -35.36 12.87 25.86
CA LEU A 504 -36.23 13.84 25.18
C LEU A 504 -37.72 13.47 25.32
N PRO A 505 -38.68 14.39 25.11
CA PRO A 505 -40.11 14.13 25.34
C PRO A 505 -40.67 12.92 24.61
N LYS A 506 -40.19 12.59 23.40
CA LYS A 506 -40.63 11.39 22.67
C LYS A 506 -40.13 10.10 23.32
N LEU A 507 -38.91 10.11 23.84
CA LEU A 507 -38.32 8.97 24.55
C LEU A 507 -38.98 8.81 25.93
N ALA A 508 -39.17 9.89 26.68
CA ALA A 508 -39.84 9.89 27.97
C ALA A 508 -41.23 9.22 27.89
N ARG A 509 -42.04 9.61 26.91
CA ARG A 509 -43.36 8.98 26.66
C ARG A 509 -43.26 7.48 26.38
N LYS A 510 -42.24 7.04 25.63
CA LYS A 510 -42.06 5.60 25.32
C LYS A 510 -41.55 4.79 26.50
N LEU A 511 -40.87 5.46 27.44
CA LEU A 511 -40.41 4.84 28.69
C LEU A 511 -41.50 4.77 29.76
N GLY A 512 -42.69 5.32 29.51
CA GLY A 512 -43.77 5.40 30.49
C GLY A 512 -43.63 6.57 31.49
N GLU A 513 -42.73 7.51 31.19
CA GLU A 513 -42.35 8.65 32.04
C GLU A 513 -42.63 10.00 31.31
N PRO A 514 -43.88 10.27 30.86
CA PRO A 514 -44.17 11.38 29.94
C PRO A 514 -43.77 12.75 30.48
N ASP A 515 -43.80 12.94 31.79
CA ASP A 515 -43.50 14.22 32.47
C ASP A 515 -42.02 14.34 32.91
N HIS A 516 -41.22 13.30 32.75
CA HIS A 516 -39.85 13.21 33.25
C HIS A 516 -38.83 13.27 32.10
N THR A 517 -38.51 14.47 31.64
CA THR A 517 -37.38 14.70 30.75
C THR A 517 -36.12 15.04 31.57
N GLY A 518 -34.96 14.51 31.18
CA GLY A 518 -33.72 14.68 31.93
C GLY A 518 -32.61 13.81 31.36
N PHE A 519 -31.83 13.20 32.26
CA PHE A 519 -30.69 12.37 31.90
C PHE A 519 -30.84 10.96 32.53
N ARG A 520 -31.15 9.98 31.72
CA ARG A 520 -31.29 8.58 32.16
C ARG A 520 -29.92 8.01 32.48
N ILE A 521 -29.75 7.42 33.64
CA ILE A 521 -28.54 6.69 34.02
C ILE A 521 -28.46 5.41 33.17
N THR A 522 -27.41 5.32 32.38
CA THR A 522 -27.12 4.14 31.53
C THR A 522 -26.12 3.21 32.16
N ARG A 523 -25.33 3.72 33.12
CA ARG A 523 -24.36 2.95 33.89
C ARG A 523 -24.10 3.61 35.25
N VAL A 524 -24.02 2.81 36.28
CA VAL A 524 -23.42 3.18 37.57
C VAL A 524 -22.11 2.41 37.64
N TYR A 525 -21.00 3.11 37.77
CA TYR A 525 -19.68 2.47 37.84
C TYR A 525 -19.49 1.78 39.17
N PRO A 526 -19.00 0.54 39.23
CA PRO A 526 -18.79 -0.20 40.48
C PRO A 526 -17.68 0.47 41.32
N LYS A 527 -17.75 0.30 42.62
CA LYS A 527 -16.78 0.87 43.55
C LYS A 527 -16.66 2.41 43.46
N THR A 528 -17.77 3.08 43.22
CA THR A 528 -17.91 4.52 43.23
C THR A 528 -18.94 4.98 44.27
N LEU A 529 -18.86 6.22 44.71
CA LEU A 529 -19.81 6.79 45.68
C LEU A 529 -21.25 6.83 45.14
N ALA A 530 -21.43 6.78 43.80
CA ALA A 530 -22.77 6.64 43.18
C ALA A 530 -23.39 5.25 43.41
N ALA A 531 -22.57 4.19 43.42
CA ALA A 531 -23.03 2.86 43.74
C ALA A 531 -23.44 2.73 45.21
N ASP A 532 -22.72 3.41 46.12
CA ASP A 532 -23.04 3.45 47.56
C ASP A 532 -24.28 4.30 47.87
N ALA A 533 -24.64 5.25 46.99
CA ALA A 533 -25.78 6.13 47.11
C ALA A 533 -27.09 5.57 46.50
N ASP A 534 -27.16 4.28 46.21
CA ASP A 534 -28.33 3.57 45.61
C ASP A 534 -28.82 4.20 44.28
N LEU A 535 -27.94 4.83 43.49
CA LEU A 535 -28.29 5.19 42.11
C LEU A 535 -28.34 3.95 41.24
N GLN A 536 -29.38 3.86 40.39
CA GLN A 536 -29.63 2.66 39.58
C GLN A 536 -29.66 2.98 38.08
N VAL A 537 -29.31 2.00 37.27
CA VAL A 537 -29.49 2.06 35.81
C VAL A 537 -30.99 2.14 35.53
N GLY A 538 -31.39 3.20 34.83
CA GLY A 538 -32.79 3.47 34.55
C GLY A 538 -33.31 4.74 35.19
N ASP A 539 -32.73 5.20 36.31
CA ASP A 539 -33.10 6.48 36.94
C ASP A 539 -32.97 7.62 35.95
N ILE A 540 -33.90 8.55 35.95
CA ILE A 540 -33.86 9.76 35.13
C ILE A 540 -33.53 10.94 36.03
N VAL A 541 -32.32 11.50 35.91
CA VAL A 541 -31.90 12.67 36.65
C VAL A 541 -32.61 13.92 36.10
N LEU A 542 -33.48 14.52 36.91
CA LEU A 542 -34.33 15.66 36.58
C LEU A 542 -33.72 17.01 36.97
N ALA A 543 -33.01 17.03 38.10
CA ALA A 543 -32.37 18.24 38.62
C ALA A 543 -31.07 17.93 39.36
N LEU A 544 -30.17 18.91 39.46
CA LEU A 544 -28.94 18.92 40.23
C LEU A 544 -28.92 20.13 41.16
N ASN A 545 -28.83 19.93 42.47
CA ASN A 545 -28.84 20.97 43.49
C ASN A 545 -30.02 21.96 43.33
N GLY A 546 -31.21 21.46 42.98
CA GLY A 546 -32.41 22.23 42.72
C GLY A 546 -32.55 22.76 41.27
N ASP A 547 -31.47 22.84 40.54
CA ASP A 547 -31.47 23.30 39.15
C ASP A 547 -31.99 22.23 38.19
N ARG A 548 -33.06 22.51 37.48
CA ARG A 548 -33.68 21.59 36.54
C ARG A 548 -32.77 21.32 35.33
N LEU A 549 -32.68 20.07 34.92
CA LEU A 549 -31.89 19.58 33.81
C LEU A 549 -32.77 19.25 32.62
N ILE A 550 -32.79 20.10 31.59
CA ILE A 550 -33.65 19.93 30.41
C ILE A 550 -32.76 19.77 29.18
N PRO A 551 -32.56 18.54 28.67
CA PRO A 551 -31.86 18.33 27.40
C PRO A 551 -32.72 18.83 26.23
N ARG A 552 -32.10 19.57 25.32
CA ARG A 552 -32.75 20.08 24.08
C ARG A 552 -32.52 19.16 22.89
N GLY A 553 -31.49 18.29 22.96
CA GLY A 553 -31.14 17.35 21.92
C GLY A 553 -30.16 16.30 22.41
N MET A 554 -29.85 15.33 21.57
CA MET A 554 -28.87 14.27 21.89
C MET A 554 -27.46 14.81 22.12
N GLN A 555 -27.12 15.97 21.52
CA GLN A 555 -25.86 16.67 21.72
C GLN A 555 -25.66 17.17 23.17
N ASP A 556 -26.70 17.23 23.96
CA ASP A 556 -26.63 17.66 25.37
C ASP A 556 -26.17 16.54 26.34
N GLY A 557 -25.80 15.38 25.82
CA GLY A 557 -25.35 14.21 26.62
C GLY A 557 -24.33 14.53 27.72
N GLY A 558 -23.45 15.49 27.49
CA GLY A 558 -22.45 15.93 28.48
C GLY A 558 -22.91 17.06 29.44
N LEU A 559 -24.16 17.51 29.39
CA LEU A 559 -24.61 18.67 30.20
C LEU A 559 -24.54 18.38 31.69
N LEU A 560 -25.02 17.23 32.12
CA LEU A 560 -24.97 16.84 33.54
C LEU A 560 -23.52 16.78 34.05
N GLN A 561 -22.64 16.09 33.31
CA GLN A 561 -21.22 15.98 33.67
C GLN A 561 -20.55 17.37 33.73
N ARG A 562 -20.82 18.26 32.77
CA ARG A 562 -20.29 19.62 32.77
C ARG A 562 -20.73 20.43 34.00
N ARG A 563 -21.96 20.25 34.48
CA ARG A 563 -22.43 20.91 35.69
C ARG A 563 -21.79 20.32 36.93
N ILE A 564 -21.69 18.97 37.05
CA ILE A 564 -21.04 18.28 38.15
C ILE A 564 -19.56 18.71 38.27
N ARG A 565 -18.84 18.80 37.16
CA ARG A 565 -17.42 19.22 37.11
C ARG A 565 -17.14 20.63 37.65
N ARG A 566 -18.20 21.44 37.87
CA ARG A 566 -18.10 22.80 38.46
C ARG A 566 -18.30 22.79 39.96
N LEU A 567 -18.68 21.68 40.55
CA LEU A 567 -18.86 21.50 41.96
C LEU A 567 -17.52 21.19 42.63
N ASP A 568 -17.47 21.30 43.97
CA ASP A 568 -16.30 20.98 44.73
C ASP A 568 -16.07 19.47 44.82
N ILE A 569 -14.81 19.05 44.65
CA ILE A 569 -14.39 17.67 44.90
C ILE A 569 -14.60 17.39 46.37
N ASP A 570 -15.01 16.18 46.74
CA ASP A 570 -15.39 15.76 48.09
C ASP A 570 -16.64 16.47 48.67
N GLY A 571 -17.30 17.33 47.86
CA GLY A 571 -18.59 17.92 48.15
C GLY A 571 -19.75 16.94 47.97
N GLU A 572 -20.97 17.42 48.13
CA GLU A 572 -22.21 16.64 47.94
C GLU A 572 -23.07 17.24 46.83
N ALA A 573 -23.65 16.36 46.00
CA ALA A 573 -24.60 16.74 44.95
C ALA A 573 -26.00 16.17 45.30
N ALA A 574 -27.01 17.02 45.38
CA ALA A 574 -28.39 16.63 45.52
C ALA A 574 -28.98 16.36 44.12
N LEU A 575 -29.24 15.11 43.82
CA LEU A 575 -29.84 14.68 42.55
C LEU A 575 -31.33 14.40 42.78
N ARG A 576 -32.19 15.09 42.01
CA ARG A 576 -33.59 14.71 41.89
C ARG A 576 -33.76 13.73 40.76
N ILE A 577 -34.22 12.52 41.06
CA ILE A 577 -34.37 11.43 40.07
C ILE A 577 -35.82 10.98 39.95
N ALA A 578 -36.21 10.47 38.79
CA ALA A 578 -37.45 9.71 38.60
C ALA A 578 -37.07 8.23 38.48
N ARG A 579 -37.74 7.39 39.26
CA ARG A 579 -37.59 5.91 39.27
C ARG A 579 -38.98 5.28 39.29
N GLY A 580 -39.36 4.59 38.21
CA GLY A 580 -40.65 3.91 38.16
C GLY A 580 -41.88 4.82 38.31
N GLY A 581 -41.81 6.08 37.87
CA GLY A 581 -42.88 7.07 37.98
C GLY A 581 -42.84 7.90 39.24
N GLU A 582 -42.06 7.53 40.27
CA GLU A 582 -41.90 8.27 41.49
C GLU A 582 -40.65 9.13 41.49
N VAL A 583 -40.71 10.30 42.17
CA VAL A 583 -39.57 11.25 42.22
C VAL A 583 -38.91 11.15 43.61
N HIS A 584 -37.59 10.95 43.60
CA HIS A 584 -36.77 10.84 44.80
C HIS A 584 -35.66 11.87 44.77
N ASP A 585 -35.27 12.37 45.94
CA ASP A 585 -34.07 13.19 46.12
C ASP A 585 -32.96 12.30 46.72
N VAL A 586 -31.83 12.20 45.99
CA VAL A 586 -30.68 11.39 46.37
C VAL A 586 -29.47 12.27 46.54
N ALA A 587 -28.85 12.25 47.74
CA ALA A 587 -27.61 12.95 48.01
C ALA A 587 -26.42 12.03 47.67
N VAL A 588 -25.50 12.50 46.83
CA VAL A 588 -24.34 11.74 46.39
C VAL A 588 -23.07 12.53 46.68
N LYS A 589 -22.14 11.92 47.39
CA LYS A 589 -20.81 12.50 47.59
C LYS A 589 -20.03 12.47 46.29
N LEU A 590 -19.32 13.55 45.98
CA LEU A 590 -18.53 13.72 44.78
C LEU A 590 -17.11 13.21 44.98
N GLU A 591 -16.59 12.49 44.02
CA GLU A 591 -15.22 12.02 43.97
C GLU A 591 -14.43 12.71 42.85
N ARG A 592 -13.14 12.47 42.79
CA ARG A 592 -12.28 12.99 41.71
C ARG A 592 -12.52 12.23 40.39
N THR A 593 -12.50 12.98 39.28
CA THR A 593 -12.49 12.34 37.95
C THR A 593 -11.36 11.32 37.85
N ARG A 594 -11.66 10.15 37.26
CA ARG A 594 -10.68 9.12 37.00
C ARG A 594 -9.94 9.45 35.68
N ILE A 595 -8.66 9.07 35.59
CA ILE A 595 -7.86 9.21 34.37
C ILE A 595 -8.52 8.41 33.26
N THR A 596 -8.77 9.07 32.16
CA THR A 596 -9.35 8.43 30.95
C THR A 596 -8.27 7.75 30.11
N PRO A 597 -8.61 6.82 29.19
CA PRO A 597 -7.64 6.23 28.26
C PRO A 597 -6.86 7.27 27.42
N SER A 598 -7.48 8.40 27.09
CA SER A 598 -6.84 9.49 26.34
C SER A 598 -5.80 10.27 27.16
N GLU A 599 -5.90 10.28 28.48
CA GLU A 599 -4.99 10.94 29.42
C GLU A 599 -3.95 9.98 30.03
N ALA A 600 -4.06 8.68 29.76
CA ALA A 600 -3.14 7.68 30.27
C ALA A 600 -1.72 7.92 29.74
N ARG A 601 -0.71 7.71 30.60
CA ARG A 601 0.70 7.77 30.18
C ARG A 601 0.95 6.75 29.08
N ARG A 602 1.76 7.14 28.12
CA ARG A 602 2.14 6.32 26.97
C ARG A 602 3.62 6.02 26.95
N ASP A 603 3.93 5.01 26.18
CA ASP A 603 5.28 4.68 25.75
C ASP A 603 5.25 4.36 24.26
N ILE A 604 6.10 5.04 23.48
CA ILE A 604 6.22 4.81 22.04
C ILE A 604 7.54 4.09 21.81
N ASN A 605 7.43 2.82 21.43
CA ASN A 605 8.57 2.05 21.02
C ASN A 605 8.69 2.10 19.49
N ARG A 606 9.77 2.71 18.98
CA ARG A 606 9.98 2.93 17.55
C ARG A 606 10.47 1.69 16.83
N GLU A 607 11.29 0.87 17.48
CA GLU A 607 11.86 -0.34 16.92
C GLU A 607 10.77 -1.38 16.64
N PHE A 608 9.78 -1.46 17.52
CA PHE A 608 8.63 -2.33 17.34
C PHE A 608 7.43 -1.65 16.68
N GLU A 609 7.48 -0.32 16.48
CA GLU A 609 6.40 0.50 15.90
C GLU A 609 5.08 0.34 16.66
N LEU A 610 5.21 0.39 17.97
CA LEU A 610 4.21 0.07 18.96
C LEU A 610 4.05 1.20 19.96
N THR A 611 2.83 1.65 20.19
CA THR A 611 2.49 2.56 21.30
C THR A 611 1.69 1.79 22.34
N VAL A 612 2.13 1.80 23.57
CA VAL A 612 1.40 1.25 24.72
C VAL A 612 1.02 2.33 25.71
N ARG A 613 0.03 2.07 26.54
CA ARG A 613 -0.41 2.98 27.61
C ARG A 613 -0.72 2.25 28.92
N GLU A 614 -0.78 3.01 29.99
CA GLU A 614 -1.25 2.51 31.29
C GLU A 614 -2.70 2.04 31.23
N VAL A 615 -3.02 1.02 32.03
CA VAL A 615 -4.38 0.54 32.24
C VAL A 615 -5.12 1.52 33.13
N THR A 616 -6.26 2.04 32.66
CA THR A 616 -7.10 2.99 33.42
C THR A 616 -8.25 2.27 34.14
N PHE A 617 -8.96 3.00 34.99
CA PHE A 617 -10.19 2.54 35.62
C PHE A 617 -11.23 2.11 34.59
N PHE A 618 -11.40 2.91 33.52
CA PHE A 618 -12.39 2.62 32.48
C PHE A 618 -12.06 1.38 31.66
N ASP A 619 -10.78 1.10 31.42
CA ASP A 619 -10.36 -0.15 30.74
C ASP A 619 -10.72 -1.39 31.57
N ARG A 620 -10.52 -1.32 32.91
CA ARG A 620 -10.88 -2.41 33.81
C ARG A 620 -12.38 -2.64 33.84
N ASP A 621 -13.15 -1.57 33.90
CA ASP A 621 -14.59 -1.61 33.94
C ASP A 621 -15.18 -2.15 32.60
N GLU A 622 -14.68 -1.67 31.46
CA GLU A 622 -15.12 -2.09 30.12
C GLU A 622 -14.85 -3.57 29.86
N ASN A 623 -13.63 -4.03 30.23
CA ASN A 623 -13.21 -5.41 30.02
C ASN A 623 -13.54 -6.34 31.20
N ARG A 624 -14.16 -5.83 32.26
CA ARG A 624 -14.48 -6.57 33.51
C ARG A 624 -13.25 -7.22 34.15
N TRP A 625 -12.13 -6.49 34.13
CA TRP A 625 -10.88 -6.95 34.74
C TRP A 625 -10.83 -6.64 36.23
N ASP A 626 -10.42 -7.62 37.02
CA ASP A 626 -10.15 -7.44 38.43
C ASP A 626 -8.88 -6.60 38.69
N GLU A 627 -8.62 -6.19 39.91
CA GLU A 627 -7.48 -5.34 40.25
C GLU A 627 -6.12 -6.05 40.14
N ASP A 628 -6.11 -7.36 40.17
CA ASP A 628 -4.92 -8.20 40.01
C ASP A 628 -4.47 -8.33 38.55
N VAL A 629 -5.33 -8.04 37.57
CA VAL A 629 -4.96 -8.00 36.16
C VAL A 629 -3.98 -6.83 35.93
N LYS A 630 -2.73 -7.16 35.61
CA LYS A 630 -1.61 -6.23 35.42
C LYS A 630 -1.12 -6.29 33.97
N GLY A 631 -0.56 -5.19 33.50
CA GLY A 631 0.00 -5.09 32.15
C GLY A 631 0.02 -3.65 31.64
N VAL A 632 0.28 -3.51 30.34
CA VAL A 632 0.09 -2.29 29.57
C VAL A 632 -0.80 -2.59 28.37
N ILE A 633 -1.65 -1.62 27.99
CA ILE A 633 -2.55 -1.78 26.84
C ILE A 633 -1.85 -1.29 25.58
N VAL A 634 -1.93 -2.06 24.51
CA VAL A 634 -1.56 -1.60 23.17
C VAL A 634 -2.54 -0.52 22.74
N ASP A 635 -2.08 0.72 22.71
CA ASP A 635 -2.88 1.89 22.30
C ASP A 635 -2.93 1.97 20.77
N ARG A 636 -1.79 1.74 20.11
CA ARG A 636 -1.65 1.76 18.66
C ARG A 636 -0.53 0.84 18.18
N VAL A 637 -0.72 0.23 17.03
CA VAL A 637 0.33 -0.39 16.21
C VAL A 637 0.39 0.33 14.88
N GLU A 638 1.58 0.60 14.37
CA GLU A 638 1.71 1.20 13.04
C GLU A 638 1.31 0.18 11.95
N PRO A 639 0.59 0.61 10.90
CA PRO A 639 0.21 -0.28 9.80
C PRO A 639 1.45 -0.91 9.14
N ALA A 640 1.42 -2.24 8.99
CA ALA A 640 2.54 -3.06 8.52
C ALA A 640 3.84 -2.91 9.34
N GLY A 641 3.76 -2.32 10.54
CA GLY A 641 4.85 -2.28 11.51
C GLY A 641 5.12 -3.65 12.13
N TRP A 642 6.29 -3.82 12.73
CA TRP A 642 6.73 -5.12 13.27
C TRP A 642 5.78 -5.70 14.30
N ALA A 643 5.26 -4.87 15.21
CA ALA A 643 4.26 -5.29 16.19
C ALA A 643 2.98 -5.81 15.51
N GLN A 644 2.47 -5.12 14.48
CA GLN A 644 1.28 -5.55 13.74
C GLN A 644 1.54 -6.85 12.97
N LEU A 645 2.71 -6.97 12.32
CA LEU A 645 3.09 -8.19 11.59
C LEU A 645 3.22 -9.38 12.53
N GLY A 646 3.73 -9.16 13.75
CA GLY A 646 3.78 -10.17 14.82
C GLY A 646 2.43 -10.48 15.47
N GLY A 647 1.34 -9.82 14.99
CA GLY A 647 -0.03 -10.12 15.42
C GLY A 647 -0.55 -9.33 16.62
N LEU A 648 0.20 -8.34 17.12
CA LEU A 648 -0.27 -7.38 18.13
C LEU A 648 -1.35 -6.47 17.55
N ARG A 649 -2.32 -6.10 18.37
CA ARG A 649 -3.47 -5.26 17.98
C ARG A 649 -3.77 -4.23 19.05
N ALA A 650 -4.32 -3.09 18.66
CA ALA A 650 -4.87 -2.14 19.60
C ALA A 650 -5.92 -2.82 20.51
N GLY A 651 -5.83 -2.56 21.83
CA GLY A 651 -6.64 -3.19 22.85
C GLY A 651 -6.04 -4.44 23.50
N ASP A 652 -4.96 -5.02 22.98
CA ASP A 652 -4.24 -6.12 23.66
C ASP A 652 -3.65 -5.64 24.99
N LEU A 653 -3.78 -6.43 26.03
CA LEU A 653 -3.08 -6.19 27.29
C LEU A 653 -1.80 -7.02 27.34
N ILE A 654 -0.65 -6.38 27.20
CA ILE A 654 0.65 -7.03 27.29
C ILE A 654 0.95 -7.35 28.77
N GLN A 655 1.11 -8.62 29.07
CA GLN A 655 1.41 -9.13 30.40
C GLN A 655 2.83 -9.65 30.56
N ARG A 656 3.50 -9.98 29.43
CA ARG A 656 4.88 -10.44 29.41
C ARG A 656 5.56 -10.12 28.08
N VAL A 657 6.84 -9.76 28.11
CA VAL A 657 7.72 -9.60 26.96
C VAL A 657 8.92 -10.54 27.16
N GLY A 658 9.09 -11.52 26.30
CA GLY A 658 10.09 -12.56 26.48
C GLY A 658 9.92 -13.28 27.82
N ALA A 659 10.97 -13.27 28.65
CA ALA A 659 10.98 -13.81 30.00
C ALA A 659 10.41 -12.83 31.04
N HIS A 660 10.21 -11.54 30.72
CA HIS A 660 9.97 -10.46 31.67
C HIS A 660 8.47 -10.19 31.87
N ALA A 661 8.00 -10.27 33.11
CA ALA A 661 6.61 -9.94 33.46
C ALA A 661 6.37 -8.43 33.41
N VAL A 662 5.30 -8.04 32.72
CA VAL A 662 4.86 -6.64 32.58
C VAL A 662 3.70 -6.38 33.54
N ARG A 663 3.92 -5.47 34.50
CA ARG A 663 2.91 -5.07 35.50
C ARG A 663 2.40 -3.64 35.29
N GLY A 664 3.04 -2.86 34.42
CA GLY A 664 2.74 -1.49 34.08
C GLY A 664 3.89 -0.88 33.26
N LEU A 665 3.82 0.40 32.89
CA LEU A 665 4.78 1.06 31.99
C LEU A 665 6.24 0.93 32.45
N LYS A 666 6.52 1.06 33.77
CA LYS A 666 7.90 0.96 34.27
C LYS A 666 8.51 -0.42 33.99
N SER A 667 7.78 -1.50 34.24
CA SER A 667 8.26 -2.86 33.97
C SER A 667 8.28 -3.19 32.48
N TYR A 668 7.37 -2.58 31.69
CA TYR A 668 7.38 -2.68 30.24
C TYR A 668 8.66 -2.05 29.65
N ARG A 669 8.97 -0.80 30.04
CA ARG A 669 10.20 -0.09 29.58
C ARG A 669 11.45 -0.89 29.89
N ALA A 670 11.60 -1.38 31.12
CA ALA A 670 12.73 -2.20 31.52
C ALA A 670 12.84 -3.52 30.70
N ALA A 671 11.71 -4.14 30.36
CA ALA A 671 11.69 -5.34 29.53
C ALA A 671 12.09 -5.03 28.08
N MET A 672 11.59 -3.92 27.51
CA MET A 672 11.92 -3.50 26.16
C MET A 672 13.39 -3.07 26.02
N GLU A 673 13.93 -2.39 27.02
CA GLU A 673 15.34 -1.99 27.08
C GLU A 673 16.28 -3.21 26.97
N GLN A 674 16.00 -4.26 27.76
CA GLN A 674 16.76 -5.52 27.69
C GLN A 674 16.59 -6.25 26.35
N VAL A 675 15.42 -6.16 25.74
CA VAL A 675 15.18 -6.73 24.42
C VAL A 675 15.96 -5.97 23.35
N THR A 676 16.00 -4.65 23.40
CA THR A 676 16.76 -3.80 22.48
C THR A 676 18.27 -4.05 22.62
N GLU A 677 18.79 -4.17 23.86
CA GLU A 677 20.20 -4.49 24.10
C GLU A 677 20.60 -5.89 23.59
N ALA A 678 19.70 -6.86 23.64
CA ALA A 678 19.96 -8.25 23.24
C ALA A 678 19.73 -8.51 21.74
N GLU A 679 19.03 -7.63 21.03
CA GLU A 679 18.68 -7.72 19.60
C GLU A 679 18.26 -9.14 19.14
N PRO A 680 17.32 -9.83 19.82
CA PRO A 680 16.97 -11.18 19.44
C PRO A 680 16.20 -11.19 18.11
N GLU A 681 16.42 -12.22 17.30
CA GLU A 681 15.70 -12.40 16.02
C GLU A 681 14.17 -12.36 16.20
N ARG A 682 13.69 -12.86 17.34
CA ARG A 682 12.25 -12.93 17.64
C ARG A 682 11.97 -12.63 19.10
N VAL A 683 10.96 -11.80 19.33
CA VAL A 683 10.45 -11.44 20.67
C VAL A 683 9.03 -11.99 20.85
N VAL A 684 8.81 -12.69 21.97
CA VAL A 684 7.50 -13.23 22.32
C VAL A 684 6.77 -12.27 23.24
N PHE A 685 5.61 -11.78 22.79
CA PHE A 685 4.66 -11.05 23.63
C PHE A 685 3.55 -11.97 24.08
N VAL A 686 3.29 -12.00 25.39
CA VAL A 686 2.12 -12.67 25.94
C VAL A 686 1.08 -11.62 26.25
N VAL A 687 -0.06 -11.71 25.59
CA VAL A 687 -1.13 -10.73 25.68
C VAL A 687 -2.44 -11.35 26.10
N LEU A 688 -3.22 -10.63 26.89
CA LEU A 688 -4.62 -10.93 27.12
C LEU A 688 -5.47 -10.19 26.08
N ARG A 689 -6.27 -10.94 25.32
CA ARG A 689 -7.18 -10.42 24.29
C ARG A 689 -8.56 -11.04 24.50
N GLY A 690 -9.56 -10.23 24.84
CA GLY A 690 -10.84 -10.74 25.30
C GLY A 690 -10.66 -11.59 26.56
N GLU A 691 -11.11 -12.83 26.53
CA GLU A 691 -11.00 -13.78 27.66
C GLU A 691 -9.76 -14.70 27.56
N GLY A 692 -8.96 -14.59 26.49
CA GLY A 692 -7.89 -15.54 26.18
C GLY A 692 -6.49 -14.93 26.25
N THR A 693 -5.52 -15.75 26.70
CA THR A 693 -4.10 -15.44 26.59
C THR A 693 -3.58 -15.89 25.24
N HIS A 694 -2.87 -14.97 24.53
CA HIS A 694 -2.30 -15.23 23.22
C HIS A 694 -0.80 -14.98 23.24
N PHE A 695 -0.07 -15.78 22.47
CA PHE A 695 1.36 -15.59 22.22
C PHE A 695 1.51 -14.91 20.84
N GLN A 696 2.19 -13.79 20.82
CA GLN A 696 2.48 -13.04 19.60
C GLN A 696 3.99 -13.04 19.38
N PHE A 697 4.41 -13.32 18.17
CA PHE A 697 5.81 -13.44 17.80
C PHE A 697 6.18 -12.24 16.91
N VAL A 698 6.96 -11.32 17.43
CA VAL A 698 7.40 -10.13 16.71
C VAL A 698 8.86 -10.30 16.30
N GLU A 699 9.17 -10.08 15.03
CA GLU A 699 10.50 -10.17 14.44
C GLU A 699 10.92 -8.75 14.02
N PRO A 700 11.51 -7.97 14.93
CA PRO A 700 11.95 -6.60 14.63
C PRO A 700 13.11 -6.60 13.65
N ASP A 701 13.32 -5.50 12.95
CA ASP A 701 14.50 -5.28 12.14
C ASP A 701 15.47 -4.40 12.92
N TRP A 702 16.57 -4.97 13.37
CA TRP A 702 17.60 -4.29 14.16
C TRP A 702 18.61 -3.51 13.29
N ARG A 703 18.48 -3.59 11.96
CA ARG A 703 19.33 -2.81 11.07
C ARG A 703 18.99 -1.32 11.23
N PRO A 704 20.00 -0.44 11.27
CA PRO A 704 19.77 1.00 11.29
C PRO A 704 18.92 1.42 10.08
N ALA A 705 18.03 2.37 10.27
CA ALA A 705 17.20 2.92 9.18
C ALA A 705 18.12 3.42 8.05
N VAL A 706 17.66 3.29 6.79
CA VAL A 706 18.42 3.73 5.60
C VAL A 706 18.79 5.21 5.77
N GLY A 707 20.08 5.47 5.97
CA GLY A 707 20.68 6.77 6.35
C GLY A 707 21.83 6.60 7.35
N GLU A 708 21.86 5.52 8.13
CA GLU A 708 22.91 5.22 9.10
C GLU A 708 24.00 4.25 8.59
N LYS A 709 23.86 3.70 7.39
CA LYS A 709 24.78 2.65 6.86
C LYS A 709 26.21 3.11 6.57
N ASP A 710 26.52 4.41 6.52
CA ASP A 710 27.85 4.90 6.14
C ASP A 710 28.80 5.07 7.35
N LYS A 711 28.40 4.70 8.58
CA LYS A 711 29.28 4.82 9.76
C LYS A 711 30.09 3.56 10.10
N VAL A 712 29.80 2.40 9.51
CA VAL A 712 30.45 1.13 9.90
C VAL A 712 31.64 0.76 9.00
N ASP A 713 31.79 1.34 7.81
CA ASP A 713 32.88 1.00 6.86
C ASP A 713 34.05 2.02 6.84
N SER A 714 34.18 2.86 7.88
CA SER A 714 35.26 3.85 8.01
C SER A 714 36.06 3.75 9.32
N GLU A 715 36.25 2.52 9.86
CA GLU A 715 37.29 2.23 10.84
C GLU A 715 38.28 1.17 10.33
#